data_e43f1a3fd4af8ae7624eef6544a5cc42
#
_entry.id   e43f1a3fd4af8ae7624eef6544a5cc42
#
_cell.length_a   1.000
_cell.length_b   1.000
_cell.length_c   1.000
_cell.angle_alpha   90.00
_cell.angle_beta   90.00
_cell.angle_gamma   90.00
#
_symmetry.space_group_name_H-M   'P 1'
#
loop_
_entity.id
_entity.type
_entity.pdbx_description
1 polymer ?
#
loop_
_entity_poly.entity_id
_entity_poly.type
_entity_poly.pdbx_seq_one_letter_code
_entity_poly.pdbx_strand_id
1 'polypeptide(L)'
;MGKSLLRGLPGLSGIPNFHYYIFMKKFLLSITGALLLLSACKETIDTSARYVFTDNTVVSYLEHFDEYSEYVELLKQVPVSPRSESSVYQLMAARGNYTCFAYTNETIREYLQTVVEEGLIDEPTWESFTDSTKLDSIRRVIVHNSIIDGGDLASQRFEISEFPLLNNAEFPIANMAENKYTVYWSETNPDSVSINTDCAVDIKNRDILVTNGVIHRLSKVVAPNPITASKFIQRILDNGEEGLLVISRAIQAAGLMDTLSVVRDEVYEEKYQTGQIPDLKDFLSLGFVDPRVNKGTDAYAPPHRLIGFTIFAETDDYWRAQGLDPHSPNLLDELTQWILENRQYSEDDVFKTSGVSYDSPQHLLYQWVTYHILPMRIPANRLLIHANEYGYSASNPGKFTIPVVEYYTTMGKRRLLKLYESGASNGVYLNRFPILDDGRRGTGLEIRCDADKTGCYVVRDGELTNVQGIVNACIYPIDKPLSYNDDVRNHLMKDHIRFDGFAIFPEAMTNELRRKESKEDKHMHIYIPPSSVYQYFDNMMLNDDCMYVYFNGWGYNWCNYSCDEIKALGRYDVTMKLPPVPRKGIYELRYKILANSVRGTCQMYFGSDPNNLPVTGIPVDLTIPVNHISTGWERDTEDDSYNAEVDKRMRNNMIMKGIKSVNDEVAPRTEREKENCSRRIVTRQMMDPDKTYYIRFKSVLDSDRKELYMDYMEFVSKEIFDNPEKPENIW
;
A
#
# COMPACT_ATOMS: atom_id res chain seq x y z
N MET A 1 -55.17 22.60 -37.28
CA MET A 1 -56.63 22.47 -37.39
C MET A 1 -57.13 22.12 -36.02
N GLY A 2 -57.95 22.82 -35.30
CA GLY A 2 -58.78 23.96 -35.39
C GLY A 2 -59.01 24.44 -33.96
N LYS A 3 -58.92 25.68 -33.64
CA LYS A 3 -59.96 26.70 -33.52
C LYS A 3 -61.24 26.12 -32.89
N SER A 4 -61.89 26.68 -31.93
CA SER A 4 -62.11 28.08 -31.59
C SER A 4 -63.11 28.19 -30.43
N LEU A 5 -63.04 29.30 -29.75
CA LEU A 5 -64.17 30.18 -29.37
C LEU A 5 -65.13 29.75 -28.24
N LEU A 6 -65.20 30.66 -27.25
CA LEU A 6 -66.30 31.46 -26.90
C LEU A 6 -65.96 32.33 -25.66
N ARG A 7 -65.83 33.57 -25.83
CA ARG A 7 -66.60 34.74 -25.53
C ARG A 7 -67.70 34.62 -24.44
N GLY A 8 -67.48 35.22 -23.30
CA GLY A 8 -68.13 36.46 -22.92
C GLY A 8 -69.30 36.32 -21.99
N LEU A 9 -69.25 36.92 -20.86
CA LEU A 9 -70.17 37.95 -20.35
C LEU A 9 -69.88 38.24 -18.86
N PRO A 10 -70.29 39.36 -18.35
CA PRO A 10 -69.59 40.10 -17.34
C PRO A 10 -70.28 40.11 -15.96
N GLY A 11 -69.47 40.51 -14.98
CA GLY A 11 -69.95 41.28 -13.84
C GLY A 11 -70.68 40.54 -12.75
N LEU A 12 -69.99 40.35 -11.64
CA LEU A 12 -70.57 40.57 -10.31
C LEU A 12 -69.43 40.87 -9.33
N SER A 13 -69.33 42.14 -9.03
CA SER A 13 -68.58 42.68 -7.90
C SER A 13 -69.25 42.24 -6.60
N GLY A 14 -68.49 41.83 -5.65
CA GLY A 14 -68.89 41.86 -4.26
C GLY A 14 -69.09 40.54 -3.56
N ILE A 15 -67.99 39.85 -3.13
CA ILE A 15 -68.00 39.09 -1.91
C ILE A 15 -66.56 39.09 -1.33
N PRO A 16 -66.26 39.87 -0.28
CA PRO A 16 -64.96 39.91 0.36
C PRO A 16 -64.67 38.67 1.25
N ASN A 17 -65.62 37.74 1.35
CA ASN A 17 -65.47 36.65 2.38
C ASN A 17 -64.94 35.29 1.88
N PHE A 18 -64.73 35.13 0.58
CA PHE A 18 -64.31 33.82 0.06
C PHE A 18 -62.78 33.57 0.22
N HIS A 19 -61.98 34.64 0.17
CA HIS A 19 -60.57 34.55 0.41
C HIS A 19 -60.22 34.32 1.89
N TYR A 20 -60.98 34.85 2.81
CA TYR A 20 -60.82 34.68 4.25
C TYR A 20 -61.17 33.23 4.69
N TYR A 21 -62.20 32.66 4.04
CA TYR A 21 -62.62 31.29 4.33
C TYR A 21 -61.60 30.23 3.81
N ILE A 22 -60.97 30.46 2.66
CA ILE A 22 -59.93 29.62 2.11
C ILE A 22 -58.64 29.76 2.92
N PHE A 23 -58.32 30.98 3.37
CA PHE A 23 -57.14 31.21 4.23
C PHE A 23 -57.29 30.60 5.61
N MET A 24 -58.49 30.73 6.22
CA MET A 24 -58.78 30.07 7.50
C MET A 24 -58.77 28.52 7.40
N LYS A 25 -59.30 27.96 6.32
CA LYS A 25 -59.26 26.51 6.09
C LYS A 25 -57.82 26.00 5.87
N LYS A 26 -56.99 26.72 5.14
CA LYS A 26 -55.58 26.38 4.97
C LYS A 26 -54.79 26.57 6.27
N PHE A 27 -55.13 27.58 7.05
CA PHE A 27 -54.50 27.83 8.35
C PHE A 27 -54.90 26.79 9.40
N LEU A 28 -56.19 26.40 9.44
CA LEU A 28 -56.64 25.28 10.28
C LEU A 28 -56.06 23.93 9.85
N LEU A 29 -55.93 23.64 8.55
CA LEU A 29 -55.27 22.41 8.05
C LEU A 29 -53.79 22.38 8.38
N SER A 30 -53.08 23.53 8.34
CA SER A 30 -51.68 23.60 8.72
C SER A 30 -51.46 23.47 10.24
N ILE A 31 -52.41 24.00 11.06
CA ILE A 31 -52.35 23.82 12.52
C ILE A 31 -52.70 22.37 12.89
N THR A 32 -53.67 21.74 12.23
CA THR A 32 -54.00 20.33 12.47
C THR A 32 -52.87 19.40 11.97
N GLY A 33 -52.23 19.74 10.85
CA GLY A 33 -51.04 19.03 10.37
C GLY A 33 -49.84 19.18 11.31
N ALA A 34 -49.62 20.37 11.86
CA ALA A 34 -48.55 20.63 12.82
C ALA A 34 -48.83 19.96 14.20
N LEU A 35 -50.10 19.89 14.62
CA LEU A 35 -50.48 19.17 15.83
C LEU A 35 -50.43 17.65 15.67
N LEU A 36 -50.67 17.11 14.48
CA LEU A 36 -50.47 15.69 14.16
C LEU A 36 -49.01 15.33 14.05
N LEU A 37 -48.16 16.24 13.60
CA LEU A 37 -46.69 16.04 13.58
C LEU A 37 -46.08 16.15 15.00
N LEU A 38 -46.67 16.93 15.89
CA LEU A 38 -46.27 17.04 17.30
C LEU A 38 -46.77 15.87 18.15
N SER A 39 -47.83 15.18 17.75
CA SER A 39 -48.31 13.96 18.42
C SER A 39 -47.65 12.68 17.89
N ALA A 40 -47.02 12.73 16.70
CA ALA A 40 -46.23 11.59 16.18
C ALA A 40 -44.82 11.48 16.81
N CYS A 41 -44.41 12.48 17.60
CA CYS A 41 -43.12 12.44 18.34
C CYS A 41 -43.29 12.15 19.85
N LYS A 42 -44.36 11.49 20.25
CA LYS A 42 -44.42 10.78 21.51
C LYS A 42 -44.40 9.26 21.25
N GLU A 43 -43.35 8.79 20.67
CA GLU A 43 -42.87 7.50 21.06
C GLU A 43 -42.43 7.64 22.53
N THR A 44 -43.30 7.23 23.42
CA THR A 44 -42.85 6.77 24.75
C THR A 44 -41.90 5.64 24.44
N ILE A 45 -40.58 5.96 24.50
CA ILE A 45 -39.56 4.92 24.57
C ILE A 45 -40.03 4.09 25.74
N ASP A 46 -40.56 2.91 25.45
CA ASP A 46 -40.88 1.91 26.47
C ASP A 46 -39.56 1.49 27.12
N THR A 47 -39.20 2.18 28.18
CA THR A 47 -38.02 1.89 28.99
C THR A 47 -38.17 0.56 29.74
N SER A 48 -39.33 -0.11 29.68
CA SER A 48 -39.52 -1.46 30.18
C SER A 48 -39.05 -2.55 29.22
N ALA A 49 -38.93 -2.24 27.90
CA ALA A 49 -38.19 -3.03 26.95
C ALA A 49 -36.77 -2.44 26.78
N ARG A 50 -36.00 -2.39 27.88
CA ARG A 50 -34.58 -2.49 27.73
C ARG A 50 -34.35 -3.78 26.95
N TYR A 51 -33.76 -3.64 25.76
CA TYR A 51 -33.16 -4.75 25.04
C TYR A 51 -32.13 -5.34 26.01
N VAL A 52 -32.56 -6.25 26.82
CA VAL A 52 -31.67 -7.18 27.50
C VAL A 52 -31.17 -8.03 26.36
N PHE A 53 -29.93 -7.82 25.94
CA PHE A 53 -29.27 -8.73 25.03
C PHE A 53 -29.39 -10.10 25.66
N THR A 54 -30.17 -11.00 25.06
CA THR A 54 -30.26 -12.38 25.47
C THR A 54 -28.98 -13.15 25.09
N ASP A 55 -28.19 -12.57 24.20
CA ASP A 55 -26.93 -13.12 23.70
C ASP A 55 -25.76 -12.38 24.32
N ASN A 56 -24.68 -13.08 24.62
CA ASN A 56 -23.49 -12.53 25.25
C ASN A 56 -22.74 -11.56 24.31
N THR A 57 -22.25 -10.46 24.88
CA THR A 57 -21.15 -9.66 24.28
C THR A 57 -19.82 -10.36 24.56
N VAL A 58 -18.73 -9.88 23.94
CA VAL A 58 -17.39 -10.43 24.23
C VAL A 58 -17.11 -10.47 25.74
N VAL A 59 -17.29 -9.34 26.41
CA VAL A 59 -16.96 -9.27 27.86
C VAL A 59 -17.91 -10.07 28.72
N SER A 60 -19.22 -10.07 28.43
CA SER A 60 -20.16 -10.87 29.19
C SER A 60 -19.95 -12.38 28.99
N TYR A 61 -19.48 -12.81 27.83
CA TYR A 61 -19.08 -14.19 27.61
C TYR A 61 -17.89 -14.57 28.49
N LEU A 62 -16.83 -13.76 28.48
CA LEU A 62 -15.58 -14.00 29.21
C LEU A 62 -15.85 -14.02 30.74
N GLU A 63 -16.76 -13.19 31.26
CA GLU A 63 -17.14 -13.17 32.69
C GLU A 63 -17.85 -14.44 33.18
N HIS A 64 -18.38 -15.28 32.29
CA HIS A 64 -19.00 -16.53 32.67
C HIS A 64 -18.00 -17.63 33.06
N PHE A 65 -16.70 -17.43 32.75
CA PHE A 65 -15.68 -18.44 32.97
C PHE A 65 -14.56 -17.92 33.87
N ASP A 66 -14.34 -18.54 34.99
CA ASP A 66 -13.31 -18.14 35.97
C ASP A 66 -11.90 -18.14 35.37
N GLU A 67 -11.65 -18.95 34.34
CA GLU A 67 -10.35 -19.02 33.66
C GLU A 67 -9.95 -17.75 32.96
N TYR A 68 -10.86 -16.80 32.66
CA TYR A 68 -10.60 -15.51 32.05
C TYR A 68 -10.65 -14.34 33.05
N SER A 69 -10.77 -14.60 34.36
CA SER A 69 -10.99 -13.55 35.36
C SER A 69 -9.87 -12.50 35.39
N GLU A 70 -8.60 -12.89 35.26
CA GLU A 70 -7.47 -11.94 35.15
C GLU A 70 -7.56 -11.11 33.90
N TYR A 71 -7.87 -11.72 32.75
CA TYR A 71 -8.00 -11.01 31.49
C TYR A 71 -9.14 -9.99 31.52
N VAL A 72 -10.30 -10.36 32.08
CA VAL A 72 -11.43 -9.44 32.28
C VAL A 72 -11.04 -8.26 33.17
N GLU A 73 -10.29 -8.52 34.23
CA GLU A 73 -9.81 -7.45 35.11
C GLU A 73 -8.85 -6.52 34.41
N LEU A 74 -7.96 -7.02 33.55
CA LEU A 74 -7.08 -6.20 32.69
C LEU A 74 -7.89 -5.33 31.72
N LEU A 75 -8.94 -5.88 31.11
CA LEU A 75 -9.83 -5.11 30.22
C LEU A 75 -10.49 -3.93 30.95
N LYS A 76 -10.82 -4.09 32.25
CA LYS A 76 -11.40 -3.02 33.08
C LYS A 76 -10.38 -1.93 33.45
N GLN A 77 -9.12 -2.29 33.60
CA GLN A 77 -8.06 -1.39 34.06
C GLN A 77 -7.39 -0.62 32.90
N VAL A 78 -7.37 -1.20 31.70
CA VAL A 78 -6.67 -0.59 30.55
C VAL A 78 -7.60 0.36 29.79
N PRO A 79 -7.21 1.65 29.62
CA PRO A 79 -7.98 2.61 28.85
C PRO A 79 -7.89 2.31 27.35
N VAL A 80 -8.92 2.68 26.58
CA VAL A 80 -8.97 2.53 25.11
C VAL A 80 -7.81 3.28 24.43
N SER A 81 -7.48 4.45 24.96
CA SER A 81 -6.34 5.24 24.52
C SER A 81 -5.78 6.08 25.68
N PRO A 82 -4.58 6.65 25.59
CA PRO A 82 -4.00 7.47 26.66
C PRO A 82 -4.86 8.69 27.06
N ARG A 83 -5.78 9.11 26.20
CA ARG A 83 -6.69 10.25 26.44
C ARG A 83 -8.14 9.83 26.72
N SER A 84 -8.42 8.55 26.70
CA SER A 84 -9.77 8.03 26.90
C SER A 84 -10.02 7.77 28.40
N GLU A 85 -11.16 8.23 28.89
CA GLU A 85 -11.67 7.86 30.23
C GLU A 85 -12.35 6.47 30.21
N SER A 86 -12.66 5.94 29.02
CA SER A 86 -13.30 4.64 28.86
C SER A 86 -12.27 3.52 28.84
N SER A 87 -12.56 2.45 29.58
CA SER A 87 -11.76 1.23 29.54
C SER A 87 -12.08 0.39 28.30
N VAL A 88 -11.17 -0.51 27.94
CA VAL A 88 -11.39 -1.48 26.86
C VAL A 88 -12.58 -2.39 27.17
N TYR A 89 -12.81 -2.71 28.44
CA TYR A 89 -14.01 -3.42 28.87
C TYR A 89 -15.29 -2.69 28.46
N GLN A 90 -15.37 -1.37 28.70
CA GLN A 90 -16.54 -0.56 28.34
C GLN A 90 -16.73 -0.48 26.82
N LEU A 91 -15.64 -0.40 26.06
CA LEU A 91 -15.67 -0.45 24.60
C LEU A 91 -16.28 -1.79 24.13
N MET A 92 -15.77 -2.91 24.64
CA MET A 92 -16.20 -4.25 24.23
C MET A 92 -17.55 -4.69 24.82
N ALA A 93 -18.09 -3.96 25.77
CA ALA A 93 -19.47 -4.12 26.24
C ALA A 93 -20.49 -3.44 25.31
N ALA A 94 -20.03 -2.50 24.47
CA ALA A 94 -20.86 -1.76 23.54
C ALA A 94 -21.03 -2.51 22.19
N ARG A 95 -21.81 -1.92 21.29
CA ARG A 95 -21.91 -2.41 19.89
C ARG A 95 -20.57 -2.28 19.20
N GLY A 96 -20.24 -3.25 18.36
CA GLY A 96 -19.02 -3.26 17.57
C GLY A 96 -18.89 -4.57 16.80
N ASN A 97 -17.78 -4.73 16.10
CA ASN A 97 -17.37 -5.97 15.44
C ASN A 97 -15.95 -6.31 15.88
N TYR A 98 -15.82 -6.95 17.03
CA TYR A 98 -14.53 -7.26 17.62
C TYR A 98 -14.07 -8.67 17.24
N THR A 99 -12.77 -8.82 16.97
CA THR A 99 -12.10 -10.11 17.04
C THR A 99 -11.23 -10.09 18.29
N CYS A 100 -11.59 -10.90 19.26
CA CYS A 100 -10.92 -10.98 20.56
C CYS A 100 -10.10 -12.27 20.65
N PHE A 101 -8.80 -12.12 20.82
CA PHE A 101 -7.88 -13.21 21.14
C PHE A 101 -7.72 -13.30 22.66
N ALA A 102 -8.55 -14.13 23.28
CA ALA A 102 -8.66 -14.21 24.74
C ALA A 102 -7.55 -15.06 25.35
N TYR A 103 -7.10 -14.65 26.53
CA TYR A 103 -6.06 -15.33 27.32
C TYR A 103 -6.64 -15.88 28.61
N THR A 104 -6.25 -17.10 28.97
CA THR A 104 -6.56 -17.65 30.30
C THR A 104 -5.63 -17.08 31.37
N ASN A 105 -6.02 -17.20 32.62
CA ASN A 105 -5.16 -16.82 33.76
C ASN A 105 -3.82 -17.55 33.74
N GLU A 106 -3.77 -18.80 33.27
CA GLU A 106 -2.54 -19.58 33.09
C GLU A 106 -1.65 -18.93 31.99
N THR A 107 -2.25 -18.60 30.85
CA THR A 107 -1.53 -17.94 29.72
C THR A 107 -0.94 -16.59 30.15
N ILE A 108 -1.67 -15.82 30.96
CA ILE A 108 -1.16 -14.54 31.49
C ILE A 108 0.00 -14.78 32.45
N ARG A 109 -0.10 -15.79 33.33
CA ARG A 109 0.96 -16.13 34.27
C ARG A 109 2.24 -16.61 33.57
N GLU A 110 2.10 -17.43 32.53
CA GLU A 110 3.23 -17.82 31.69
C GLU A 110 3.90 -16.62 31.05
N TYR A 111 3.12 -15.65 30.58
CA TYR A 111 3.69 -14.42 30.05
C TYR A 111 4.42 -13.59 31.12
N LEU A 112 3.87 -13.46 32.32
CA LEU A 112 4.58 -12.79 33.43
C LEU A 112 5.87 -13.51 33.80
N GLN A 113 5.95 -14.84 33.61
CA GLN A 113 7.20 -15.59 33.80
C GLN A 113 8.27 -15.15 32.76
N THR A 114 7.89 -14.87 31.52
CA THR A 114 8.86 -14.32 30.55
C THR A 114 9.34 -12.92 30.95
N VAL A 115 8.48 -12.12 31.56
CA VAL A 115 8.82 -10.78 32.09
C VAL A 115 9.82 -10.87 33.25
N VAL A 116 9.74 -11.97 34.08
CA VAL A 116 10.75 -12.30 35.11
C VAL A 116 12.08 -12.67 34.46
N GLU A 117 12.06 -13.50 33.43
CA GLU A 117 13.27 -13.92 32.69
C GLU A 117 13.99 -12.73 32.04
N GLU A 118 13.23 -11.71 31.62
CA GLU A 118 13.76 -10.45 31.14
C GLU A 118 14.31 -9.52 32.23
N GLY A 119 14.15 -9.91 33.49
CA GLY A 119 14.65 -9.14 34.66
C GLY A 119 13.86 -7.87 34.96
N LEU A 120 12.63 -7.76 34.49
CA LEU A 120 11.77 -6.61 34.73
C LEU A 120 11.02 -6.68 36.07
N ILE A 121 10.77 -7.88 36.57
CA ILE A 121 10.13 -8.19 37.88
C ILE A 121 10.80 -9.43 38.50
N ASP A 122 10.68 -9.59 39.82
CA ASP A 122 11.30 -10.69 40.56
C ASP A 122 10.42 -11.96 40.58
N GLU A 123 9.10 -11.83 40.59
CA GLU A 123 8.13 -12.91 40.60
C GLU A 123 7.04 -12.69 39.55
N PRO A 124 6.43 -13.75 38.99
CA PRO A 124 5.41 -13.63 37.94
C PRO A 124 4.04 -13.22 38.50
N THR A 125 4.01 -12.10 39.24
CA THR A 125 2.83 -11.52 39.87
C THR A 125 2.71 -10.03 39.63
N TRP A 126 1.49 -9.50 39.62
CA TRP A 126 1.23 -8.08 39.43
C TRP A 126 1.80 -7.21 40.56
N GLU A 127 1.90 -7.76 41.78
CA GLU A 127 2.44 -7.09 42.96
C GLU A 127 3.95 -6.87 42.89
N SER A 128 4.66 -7.62 42.02
CA SER A 128 6.11 -7.51 41.85
C SER A 128 6.54 -6.27 41.05
N PHE A 129 5.60 -5.58 40.43
CA PHE A 129 5.89 -4.32 39.73
C PHE A 129 6.03 -3.17 40.73
N THR A 130 7.23 -2.66 40.88
CA THR A 130 7.53 -1.48 41.70
C THR A 130 7.31 -0.17 40.95
N ASP A 131 7.34 -0.19 39.61
CA ASP A 131 7.15 0.95 38.74
C ASP A 131 5.76 0.88 38.06
N SER A 132 4.90 1.82 38.42
CA SER A 132 3.53 1.89 37.87
C SER A 132 3.50 2.09 36.36
N THR A 133 4.49 2.78 35.78
CA THR A 133 4.58 3.01 34.34
C THR A 133 4.85 1.70 33.60
N LYS A 134 5.75 0.88 34.13
CA LYS A 134 6.03 -0.46 33.60
C LYS A 134 4.83 -1.37 33.73
N LEU A 135 4.17 -1.36 34.88
CA LEU A 135 2.96 -2.12 35.13
C LEU A 135 1.87 -1.79 34.10
N ASP A 136 1.59 -0.51 33.90
CA ASP A 136 0.57 -0.05 32.95
C ASP A 136 0.98 -0.38 31.50
N SER A 137 2.28 -0.34 31.20
CA SER A 137 2.80 -0.75 29.89
C SER A 137 2.55 -2.22 29.61
N ILE A 138 2.86 -3.12 30.55
CA ILE A 138 2.64 -4.56 30.39
C ILE A 138 1.14 -4.89 30.28
N ARG A 139 0.28 -4.28 31.11
CA ARG A 139 -1.18 -4.44 31.02
C ARG A 139 -1.69 -4.02 29.64
N ARG A 140 -1.21 -2.88 29.14
CA ARG A 140 -1.58 -2.37 27.81
C ARG A 140 -1.09 -3.31 26.71
N VAL A 141 0.11 -3.85 26.82
CA VAL A 141 0.64 -4.83 25.87
C VAL A 141 -0.30 -6.03 25.77
N ILE A 142 -0.70 -6.62 26.87
CA ILE A 142 -1.59 -7.79 26.90
C ILE A 142 -2.95 -7.45 26.25
N VAL A 143 -3.56 -6.33 26.65
CA VAL A 143 -4.93 -5.99 26.23
C VAL A 143 -4.98 -5.46 24.80
N HIS A 144 -4.16 -4.46 24.45
CA HIS A 144 -4.26 -3.85 23.13
C HIS A 144 -3.78 -4.77 22.01
N ASN A 145 -2.87 -5.71 22.31
CA ASN A 145 -2.46 -6.71 21.32
C ASN A 145 -3.38 -7.93 21.26
N SER A 146 -4.51 -7.94 21.94
CA SER A 146 -5.46 -9.06 21.91
C SER A 146 -6.75 -8.77 21.14
N ILE A 147 -6.92 -7.53 20.66
CA ILE A 147 -8.20 -7.09 20.12
C ILE A 147 -8.01 -6.42 18.78
N ILE A 148 -8.74 -6.90 17.77
CA ILE A 148 -8.97 -6.15 16.52
C ILE A 148 -10.36 -5.51 16.64
N ASP A 149 -10.41 -4.19 16.49
CA ASP A 149 -11.66 -3.43 16.39
C ASP A 149 -12.02 -3.24 14.91
N GLY A 150 -13.01 -4.01 14.44
CA GLY A 150 -13.57 -3.90 13.09
C GLY A 150 -14.36 -2.62 12.84
N GLY A 151 -14.64 -1.83 13.90
CA GLY A 151 -15.43 -0.59 13.85
C GLY A 151 -16.93 -0.83 13.65
N ASP A 152 -17.72 0.25 13.72
CA ASP A 152 -19.19 0.20 13.64
C ASP A 152 -19.71 -0.12 12.23
N LEU A 153 -18.94 0.15 11.19
CA LEU A 153 -19.36 0.12 9.79
C LEU A 153 -18.80 -1.06 9.01
N ALA A 154 -17.73 -1.67 9.47
CA ALA A 154 -17.20 -2.88 8.85
C ALA A 154 -17.87 -4.10 9.49
N SER A 155 -18.49 -4.93 8.68
CA SER A 155 -18.93 -6.26 9.08
C SER A 155 -17.75 -7.25 9.25
N GLN A 156 -16.56 -6.74 9.53
CA GLN A 156 -15.34 -7.53 9.59
C GLN A 156 -15.03 -7.90 11.06
N ARG A 157 -15.49 -9.07 11.44
CA ARG A 157 -14.92 -9.87 12.50
C ARG A 157 -14.28 -11.09 11.83
N PHE A 158 -13.15 -11.52 12.31
CA PHE A 158 -12.40 -12.59 11.65
C PHE A 158 -12.70 -13.94 12.32
N GLU A 159 -13.58 -14.71 11.72
CA GLU A 159 -13.69 -16.14 11.97
C GLU A 159 -12.48 -16.85 11.31
N ILE A 160 -12.16 -18.08 11.73
CA ILE A 160 -10.99 -18.81 11.18
C ILE A 160 -11.03 -18.91 9.64
N SER A 161 -12.23 -19.03 9.07
CA SER A 161 -12.43 -19.07 7.62
C SER A 161 -12.09 -17.75 6.89
N GLU A 162 -11.99 -16.65 7.64
CA GLU A 162 -11.68 -15.31 7.13
C GLU A 162 -10.22 -14.91 7.38
N PHE A 163 -9.45 -15.79 8.03
CA PHE A 163 -8.03 -15.56 8.24
C PHE A 163 -7.28 -15.59 6.91
N PRO A 164 -6.21 -14.80 6.75
CA PRO A 164 -5.36 -14.88 5.56
C PRO A 164 -4.92 -16.32 5.29
N LEU A 165 -5.05 -16.76 4.02
CA LEU A 165 -4.79 -18.15 3.66
C LEU A 165 -3.31 -18.47 3.45
N LEU A 166 -2.50 -17.45 3.21
CA LEU A 166 -1.07 -17.62 2.98
C LEU A 166 -0.30 -17.51 4.30
N ASN A 167 0.64 -18.38 4.50
CA ASN A 167 1.61 -18.25 5.58
C ASN A 167 2.36 -16.92 5.47
N ASN A 168 2.65 -16.27 6.59
CA ASN A 168 3.23 -14.93 6.64
C ASN A 168 2.33 -13.79 6.13
N ALA A 169 1.10 -14.05 5.75
CA ALA A 169 0.19 -12.98 5.39
C ALA A 169 -0.29 -12.23 6.63
N GLU A 170 -0.36 -10.93 6.53
CA GLU A 170 -0.86 -10.07 7.60
C GLU A 170 -2.38 -9.94 7.55
N PHE A 171 -3.00 -9.80 8.73
CA PHE A 171 -4.39 -9.40 8.81
C PHE A 171 -4.59 -8.02 8.15
N PRO A 172 -5.72 -7.80 7.47
CA PRO A 172 -5.98 -6.53 6.81
C PRO A 172 -6.15 -5.37 7.81
N ILE A 173 -6.57 -5.65 9.04
CA ILE A 173 -6.81 -4.66 10.09
C ILE A 173 -5.81 -4.87 11.23
N ALA A 174 -5.22 -3.77 11.72
CA ALA A 174 -4.35 -3.78 12.89
C ALA A 174 -5.16 -3.99 14.19
N ASN A 175 -4.50 -4.51 15.22
CA ASN A 175 -5.05 -4.57 16.56
C ASN A 175 -5.08 -3.19 17.25
N MET A 176 -5.59 -3.10 18.47
CA MET A 176 -5.67 -1.83 19.21
C MET A 176 -4.28 -1.23 19.55
N ALA A 177 -3.21 -2.02 19.48
CA ALA A 177 -1.83 -1.56 19.63
C ALA A 177 -1.22 -1.12 18.28
N GLU A 178 -2.04 -1.03 17.22
CA GLU A 178 -1.64 -0.66 15.85
C GLU A 178 -0.67 -1.66 15.19
N ASN A 179 -0.57 -2.88 15.71
CA ASN A 179 0.22 -3.96 15.15
C ASN A 179 -0.68 -4.89 14.33
N LYS A 180 -0.18 -5.35 13.19
CA LYS A 180 -0.85 -6.40 12.43
C LYS A 180 -0.34 -7.77 12.84
N TYR A 181 -1.26 -8.71 12.91
CA TYR A 181 -0.92 -10.11 13.11
C TYR A 181 -0.53 -10.74 11.78
N THR A 182 0.33 -11.73 11.87
CA THR A 182 0.61 -12.67 10.79
C THR A 182 0.02 -14.04 11.11
N VAL A 183 -0.32 -14.79 10.07
CA VAL A 183 -0.97 -16.10 10.19
C VAL A 183 -0.04 -17.21 9.73
N TYR A 184 -0.09 -18.33 10.44
CA TYR A 184 0.63 -19.57 10.13
C TYR A 184 -0.29 -20.75 10.20
N TRP A 185 -0.50 -21.36 9.06
CA TRP A 185 -1.20 -22.63 8.94
C TRP A 185 -0.22 -23.78 9.07
N SER A 186 -0.58 -24.78 9.88
CA SER A 186 0.26 -25.96 10.07
C SER A 186 0.21 -26.87 8.83
N GLU A 187 1.36 -27.27 8.35
CA GLU A 187 1.48 -28.23 7.24
C GLU A 187 0.98 -29.62 7.61
N THR A 188 1.07 -29.99 8.89
CA THR A 188 0.70 -31.33 9.38
C THR A 188 -0.74 -31.42 9.84
N ASN A 189 -1.38 -30.32 10.18
CA ASN A 189 -2.77 -30.27 10.65
C ASN A 189 -3.47 -29.02 10.04
N PRO A 190 -4.28 -29.19 9.01
CA PRO A 190 -4.98 -28.08 8.34
C PRO A 190 -5.92 -27.27 9.25
N ASP A 191 -6.34 -27.85 10.39
CA ASP A 191 -7.20 -27.15 11.36
C ASP A 191 -6.40 -26.32 12.36
N SER A 192 -5.08 -26.41 12.35
CA SER A 192 -4.20 -25.70 13.28
C SER A 192 -3.65 -24.43 12.64
N VAL A 193 -3.87 -23.32 13.32
CA VAL A 193 -3.39 -22.00 12.93
C VAL A 193 -2.77 -21.31 14.13
N SER A 194 -1.69 -20.57 13.88
CA SER A 194 -1.02 -19.74 14.90
C SER A 194 -1.00 -18.28 14.46
N ILE A 195 -1.02 -17.40 15.45
CA ILE A 195 -0.83 -15.96 15.30
C ILE A 195 0.62 -15.63 15.65
N ASN A 196 1.30 -14.85 14.82
CA ASN A 196 2.69 -14.44 15.05
C ASN A 196 3.63 -15.62 15.40
N THR A 197 3.57 -16.69 14.62
CA THR A 197 4.35 -17.94 14.73
C THR A 197 3.99 -18.90 15.86
N ASP A 198 3.93 -18.45 17.09
CA ASP A 198 3.92 -19.33 18.26
C ASP A 198 2.67 -19.22 19.15
N CYS A 199 1.80 -18.26 18.86
CA CYS A 199 0.53 -18.11 19.56
C CYS A 199 -0.54 -18.97 18.89
N ALA A 200 -0.58 -20.26 19.22
CA ALA A 200 -1.54 -21.18 18.62
C ALA A 200 -2.99 -20.85 19.03
N VAL A 201 -3.88 -20.88 18.05
CA VAL A 201 -5.32 -20.77 18.29
C VAL A 201 -5.85 -22.11 18.78
N ASP A 202 -6.53 -22.11 19.92
CA ASP A 202 -7.12 -23.34 20.47
C ASP A 202 -8.25 -23.85 19.57
N ILE A 203 -8.07 -25.03 18.99
CA ILE A 203 -9.04 -25.63 18.05
C ILE A 203 -10.43 -25.83 18.68
N LYS A 204 -10.52 -26.02 19.99
CA LYS A 204 -11.79 -26.25 20.69
C LYS A 204 -12.49 -24.97 21.11
N ASN A 205 -11.73 -23.91 21.31
CA ASN A 205 -12.17 -22.62 21.83
C ASN A 205 -11.91 -21.49 20.86
N ARG A 206 -12.32 -21.68 19.61
CA ARG A 206 -12.25 -20.71 18.54
C ARG A 206 -13.60 -20.51 17.89
N ASP A 207 -13.76 -19.46 17.08
CA ASP A 207 -15.02 -19.11 16.40
C ASP A 207 -16.21 -19.00 17.35
N ILE A 208 -15.96 -18.54 18.60
CA ILE A 208 -17.02 -18.34 19.57
C ILE A 208 -17.74 -17.04 19.22
N LEU A 209 -18.88 -17.18 18.55
CA LEU A 209 -19.68 -16.04 18.10
C LEU A 209 -20.44 -15.42 19.26
N VAL A 210 -20.32 -14.11 19.38
CA VAL A 210 -21.05 -13.27 20.33
C VAL A 210 -21.72 -12.12 19.61
N THR A 211 -22.60 -11.38 20.29
CA THR A 211 -23.42 -10.33 19.66
C THR A 211 -22.58 -9.25 18.96
N ASN A 212 -21.44 -8.92 19.54
CA ASN A 212 -20.59 -7.83 19.06
C ASN A 212 -19.19 -8.28 18.61
N GLY A 213 -19.00 -9.58 18.29
CA GLY A 213 -17.70 -10.04 17.84
C GLY A 213 -17.56 -11.55 17.75
N VAL A 214 -16.31 -11.98 17.66
CA VAL A 214 -15.87 -13.37 17.72
C VAL A 214 -14.71 -13.51 18.70
N ILE A 215 -14.63 -14.62 19.41
CA ILE A 215 -13.58 -14.89 20.40
C ILE A 215 -12.81 -16.13 19.96
N HIS A 216 -11.48 -16.01 20.02
CA HIS A 216 -10.52 -17.10 19.85
C HIS A 216 -9.62 -17.17 21.07
N ARG A 217 -9.49 -18.33 21.68
CA ARG A 217 -8.53 -18.56 22.74
C ARG A 217 -7.15 -18.78 22.17
N LEU A 218 -6.15 -18.11 22.71
CA LEU A 218 -4.75 -18.32 22.35
C LEU A 218 -3.96 -19.06 23.43
N SER A 219 -2.97 -19.83 22.98
CA SER A 219 -2.06 -20.56 23.87
C SER A 219 -1.01 -19.68 24.54
N LYS A 220 -0.73 -18.50 23.97
CA LYS A 220 0.25 -17.54 24.49
C LYS A 220 -0.27 -16.11 24.31
N VAL A 221 0.22 -15.21 25.16
CA VAL A 221 -0.02 -13.77 24.96
C VAL A 221 0.69 -13.31 23.70
N VAL A 222 -0.05 -12.65 22.83
CA VAL A 222 0.55 -11.93 21.69
C VAL A 222 1.22 -10.69 22.24
N ALA A 223 2.46 -10.81 22.63
CA ALA A 223 3.29 -9.65 22.93
C ALA A 223 3.85 -9.08 21.62
N PRO A 224 3.91 -7.76 21.47
CA PRO A 224 4.71 -7.21 20.38
C PRO A 224 6.14 -7.66 20.65
N ASN A 225 6.72 -8.35 19.70
CA ASN A 225 8.15 -8.56 19.72
C ASN A 225 8.77 -7.31 19.09
N PRO A 226 9.30 -6.35 19.86
CA PRO A 226 9.83 -5.09 19.34
C PRO A 226 11.20 -5.29 18.69
N ILE A 227 11.43 -6.45 18.11
CA ILE A 227 12.68 -6.76 17.43
C ILE A 227 12.72 -5.99 16.12
N THR A 228 13.65 -5.04 16.01
CA THR A 228 14.00 -4.42 14.74
C THR A 228 14.79 -5.39 13.87
N ALA A 229 14.88 -5.12 12.57
CA ALA A 229 15.75 -5.90 11.68
C ALA A 229 17.20 -5.97 12.21
N SER A 230 17.69 -4.86 12.72
CA SER A 230 19.04 -4.80 13.33
C SER A 230 19.16 -5.74 14.52
N LYS A 231 18.24 -5.74 15.47
CA LYS A 231 18.25 -6.65 16.62
C LYS A 231 18.13 -8.12 16.21
N PHE A 232 17.28 -8.39 15.22
CA PHE A 232 17.14 -9.75 14.67
C PHE A 232 18.46 -10.25 14.06
N ILE A 233 19.10 -9.45 13.22
CA ILE A 233 20.39 -9.75 12.63
C ILE A 233 21.45 -9.92 13.72
N GLN A 234 21.48 -9.04 14.74
CA GLN A 234 22.41 -9.15 15.85
C GLN A 234 22.23 -10.47 16.63
N ARG A 235 21.00 -10.90 16.85
CA ARG A 235 20.71 -12.20 17.49
C ARG A 235 21.30 -13.37 16.70
N ILE A 236 21.15 -13.37 15.36
CA ILE A 236 21.76 -14.40 14.50
C ILE A 236 23.28 -14.40 14.66
N LEU A 237 23.90 -13.21 14.67
CA LEU A 237 25.35 -13.06 14.80
C LEU A 237 25.87 -13.52 16.16
N ASP A 238 25.18 -13.19 17.25
CA ASP A 238 25.57 -13.51 18.63
C ASP A 238 25.44 -15.00 18.92
N ASN A 239 24.39 -15.63 18.43
CA ASN A 239 24.11 -17.04 18.65
C ASN A 239 24.81 -17.96 17.62
N GLY A 240 25.30 -17.40 16.51
CA GLY A 240 25.77 -18.18 15.38
C GLY A 240 24.64 -19.03 14.76
N GLU A 241 23.41 -18.54 14.83
CA GLU A 241 22.24 -19.26 14.30
C GLU A 241 22.39 -19.48 12.80
N GLU A 242 22.10 -20.71 12.37
CA GLU A 242 22.11 -21.06 10.96
C GLU A 242 20.84 -20.61 10.25
N GLY A 243 20.95 -20.39 8.97
CA GLY A 243 19.86 -20.04 8.08
C GLY A 243 20.10 -18.75 7.29
N LEU A 244 20.51 -17.66 7.94
CA LEU A 244 20.77 -16.34 7.34
C LEU A 244 22.07 -15.71 7.84
N LEU A 245 23.03 -16.51 8.30
CA LEU A 245 24.27 -16.01 8.89
C LEU A 245 25.16 -15.29 7.87
N VAL A 246 25.23 -15.78 6.62
CA VAL A 246 26.04 -15.16 5.57
C VAL A 246 25.57 -13.73 5.29
N ILE A 247 24.27 -13.54 5.01
CA ILE A 247 23.74 -12.21 4.72
C ILE A 247 23.78 -11.29 5.96
N SER A 248 23.58 -11.85 7.17
CA SER A 248 23.67 -11.10 8.43
C SER A 248 25.06 -10.53 8.65
N ARG A 249 26.11 -11.32 8.42
CA ARG A 249 27.51 -10.88 8.49
C ARG A 249 27.83 -9.82 7.43
N ALA A 250 27.31 -10.00 6.22
CA ALA A 250 27.50 -9.04 5.14
C ALA A 250 26.79 -7.69 5.43
N ILE A 251 25.58 -7.72 5.97
CA ILE A 251 24.83 -6.50 6.39
C ILE A 251 25.57 -5.76 7.52
N GLN A 252 26.07 -6.49 8.53
CA GLN A 252 26.86 -5.90 9.61
C GLN A 252 28.13 -5.25 9.08
N ALA A 253 28.88 -5.96 8.22
CA ALA A 253 30.11 -5.44 7.64
C ALA A 253 29.87 -4.23 6.72
N ALA A 254 28.71 -4.17 6.04
CA ALA A 254 28.30 -3.03 5.24
C ALA A 254 27.86 -1.80 6.09
N GLY A 255 27.89 -1.90 7.43
CA GLY A 255 27.55 -0.76 8.32
C GLY A 255 26.08 -0.39 8.33
N LEU A 256 25.16 -1.32 7.99
CA LEU A 256 23.73 -1.02 7.82
C LEU A 256 22.91 -1.20 9.11
N MET A 257 23.52 -1.65 10.21
CA MET A 257 22.82 -1.99 11.46
C MET A 257 22.06 -0.80 12.05
N ASP A 258 22.66 0.39 12.08
CA ASP A 258 21.99 1.61 12.59
C ASP A 258 20.79 1.99 11.71
N THR A 259 20.95 1.91 10.39
CA THR A 259 19.84 2.18 9.45
C THR A 259 18.69 1.22 9.69
N LEU A 260 18.97 -0.08 9.83
CA LEU A 260 17.95 -1.12 10.05
C LEU A 260 17.37 -1.14 11.48
N SER A 261 17.84 -0.27 12.38
CA SER A 261 17.28 -0.10 13.73
C SER A 261 16.12 0.89 13.78
N VAL A 262 15.98 1.77 12.77
CA VAL A 262 14.97 2.84 12.76
C VAL A 262 13.60 2.25 12.45
N VAL A 263 12.58 2.67 13.23
CA VAL A 263 11.21 2.17 13.11
C VAL A 263 10.25 3.23 12.62
N ARG A 264 10.42 4.49 13.05
CA ARG A 264 9.48 5.58 12.78
C ARG A 264 10.16 6.94 12.76
N ASP A 265 9.47 7.89 12.22
CA ASP A 265 9.82 9.30 12.27
C ASP A 265 9.10 9.98 13.45
N GLU A 266 9.78 10.08 14.57
CA GLU A 266 9.23 10.65 15.80
C GLU A 266 8.86 12.13 15.64
N VAL A 267 9.60 12.87 14.80
CA VAL A 267 9.34 14.30 14.57
C VAL A 267 8.01 14.51 13.85
N TYR A 268 7.70 13.65 12.86
CA TYR A 268 6.41 13.69 12.19
C TYR A 268 5.27 13.37 13.15
N GLU A 269 5.40 12.30 13.92
CA GLU A 269 4.36 11.84 14.85
C GLU A 269 4.10 12.88 15.96
N GLU A 270 5.15 13.53 16.50
CA GLU A 270 4.99 14.63 17.44
C GLU A 270 4.21 15.80 16.81
N LYS A 271 4.55 16.21 15.61
CA LYS A 271 3.83 17.29 14.90
C LYS A 271 2.37 16.92 14.64
N TYR A 272 2.09 15.67 14.29
CA TYR A 272 0.73 15.19 14.09
C TYR A 272 -0.06 15.24 15.40
N GLN A 273 0.50 14.70 16.49
CA GLN A 273 -0.15 14.67 17.81
C GLN A 273 -0.40 16.05 18.40
N THR A 274 0.49 17.00 18.13
CA THR A 274 0.37 18.40 18.60
C THR A 274 -0.50 19.27 17.69
N GLY A 275 -1.07 18.70 16.61
CA GLY A 275 -1.94 19.42 15.67
C GLY A 275 -1.20 20.39 14.75
N GLN A 276 0.12 20.26 14.60
CA GLN A 276 0.92 21.06 13.66
C GLN A 276 0.78 20.54 12.22
N ILE A 277 0.41 19.27 12.04
CA ILE A 277 0.00 18.75 10.72
C ILE A 277 -1.46 19.16 10.52
N PRO A 278 -1.77 19.97 9.50
CA PRO A 278 -3.12 20.48 9.29
C PRO A 278 -4.08 19.33 8.97
N ASP A 279 -5.26 19.38 9.55
CA ASP A 279 -6.36 18.49 9.17
C ASP A 279 -6.90 18.93 7.78
N LEU A 280 -7.43 17.98 7.02
CA LEU A 280 -8.07 18.27 5.73
C LEU A 280 -9.15 19.36 5.83
N LYS A 281 -9.87 19.44 6.95
CA LYS A 281 -10.88 20.49 7.21
C LYS A 281 -10.34 21.90 7.09
N ASP A 282 -9.06 22.10 7.47
CA ASP A 282 -8.40 23.39 7.41
C ASP A 282 -8.10 23.78 5.96
N PHE A 283 -7.79 22.81 5.11
CA PHE A 283 -7.59 23.01 3.67
C PHE A 283 -8.87 23.19 2.88
N LEU A 284 -9.98 22.60 3.31
CA LEU A 284 -11.30 22.83 2.70
C LEU A 284 -11.71 24.29 2.82
N SER A 285 -11.25 25.00 3.87
CA SER A 285 -11.47 26.44 4.05
C SER A 285 -10.75 27.29 3.00
N LEU A 286 -9.69 26.76 2.36
CA LEU A 286 -8.92 27.43 1.31
C LEU A 286 -9.53 27.30 -0.09
N GLY A 287 -10.67 26.62 -0.23
CA GLY A 287 -11.39 26.51 -1.51
C GLY A 287 -10.87 25.41 -2.44
N PHE A 288 -9.94 24.58 -2.01
CA PHE A 288 -9.50 23.39 -2.75
C PHE A 288 -10.55 22.30 -2.61
N VAL A 289 -11.48 22.26 -3.52
CA VAL A 289 -12.63 21.39 -3.33
C VAL A 289 -12.82 20.48 -4.53
N ASP A 290 -12.35 19.24 -4.41
CA ASP A 290 -13.06 18.17 -5.08
C ASP A 290 -14.34 17.89 -4.27
N PRO A 291 -15.55 18.03 -4.87
CA PRO A 291 -16.80 17.75 -4.15
C PRO A 291 -16.87 16.32 -3.56
N ARG A 292 -16.06 15.41 -4.05
CA ARG A 292 -15.94 14.03 -3.57
C ARG A 292 -15.15 13.96 -2.26
N VAL A 293 -14.14 14.80 -2.11
CA VAL A 293 -13.35 14.95 -0.87
C VAL A 293 -14.14 15.69 0.20
N ASN A 294 -15.08 16.55 -0.20
CA ASN A 294 -15.95 17.32 0.70
C ASN A 294 -17.00 16.51 1.45
N LYS A 295 -17.21 15.28 1.12
CA LYS A 295 -18.12 14.41 1.88
C LYS A 295 -17.57 14.04 3.26
N GLY A 296 -16.37 14.50 3.58
CA GLY A 296 -15.98 14.87 4.95
C GLY A 296 -15.47 13.76 5.84
N THR A 297 -15.58 12.50 5.46
CA THR A 297 -15.29 11.39 6.38
C THR A 297 -14.03 10.60 6.06
N ASP A 298 -13.54 10.69 4.83
CA ASP A 298 -12.53 9.74 4.36
C ASP A 298 -11.14 10.33 4.09
N ALA A 299 -10.94 11.64 4.18
CA ALA A 299 -9.64 12.24 3.92
C ALA A 299 -8.93 12.63 5.22
N TYR A 300 -7.77 12.05 5.46
CA TYR A 300 -6.95 12.31 6.64
C TYR A 300 -5.47 12.28 6.29
N ALA A 301 -4.69 13.05 7.02
CA ALA A 301 -3.24 12.90 6.99
C ALA A 301 -2.85 11.61 7.71
N PRO A 302 -1.85 10.86 7.23
CA PRO A 302 -1.41 9.67 7.93
C PRO A 302 -0.98 10.00 9.37
N PRO A 303 -1.46 9.26 10.40
CA PRO A 303 -1.08 9.53 11.78
C PRO A 303 0.37 9.14 12.09
N HIS A 304 0.93 8.25 11.29
CA HIS A 304 2.27 7.72 11.46
C HIS A 304 3.12 7.90 10.22
N ARG A 305 4.43 7.97 10.42
CA ARG A 305 5.44 7.83 9.38
C ARG A 305 6.44 6.77 9.81
N LEU A 306 6.04 5.51 9.56
CA LEU A 306 6.88 4.35 9.83
C LEU A 306 7.98 4.25 8.76
N ILE A 307 9.14 3.78 9.21
CA ILE A 307 10.30 3.48 8.37
C ILE A 307 10.50 1.98 8.35
N GLY A 308 10.69 1.40 7.17
CA GLY A 308 10.77 -0.03 7.06
C GLY A 308 11.59 -0.52 5.87
N PHE A 309 11.85 -1.85 5.87
CA PHE A 309 12.75 -2.48 4.93
C PHE A 309 12.17 -3.80 4.43
N THR A 310 12.57 -4.19 3.23
CA THR A 310 12.36 -5.55 2.74
C THR A 310 13.72 -6.10 2.33
N ILE A 311 14.08 -7.26 2.88
CA ILE A 311 15.37 -7.90 2.67
C ILE A 311 15.14 -9.23 1.95
N PHE A 312 15.75 -9.39 0.81
CA PHE A 312 15.81 -10.68 0.10
C PHE A 312 17.14 -11.33 0.42
N ALA A 313 17.12 -12.59 0.82
CA ALA A 313 18.32 -13.23 1.36
C ALA A 313 18.47 -14.67 0.87
N GLU A 314 19.62 -15.02 0.36
CA GLU A 314 20.00 -16.41 0.14
C GLU A 314 20.23 -17.10 1.48
N THR A 315 19.84 -18.37 1.55
CA THR A 315 20.03 -19.16 2.77
C THR A 315 21.47 -19.62 2.94
N ASP A 316 21.85 -19.93 4.18
CA ASP A 316 23.17 -20.50 4.46
C ASP A 316 23.37 -21.85 3.77
N ASP A 317 22.31 -22.64 3.57
CA ASP A 317 22.38 -23.89 2.82
C ASP A 317 22.71 -23.66 1.35
N TYR A 318 22.13 -22.60 0.76
CA TYR A 318 22.53 -22.19 -0.58
C TYR A 318 24.03 -21.90 -0.64
N TRP A 319 24.56 -21.11 0.31
CA TRP A 319 25.96 -20.72 0.32
C TRP A 319 26.90 -21.90 0.56
N ARG A 320 26.54 -22.86 1.44
CA ARG A 320 27.29 -24.12 1.60
C ARG A 320 27.35 -24.93 0.30
N ALA A 321 26.23 -24.96 -0.45
CA ALA A 321 26.20 -25.62 -1.76
C ALA A 321 27.13 -24.94 -2.78
N GLN A 322 27.40 -23.62 -2.60
CA GLN A 322 28.38 -22.89 -3.40
C GLN A 322 29.82 -22.99 -2.87
N GLY A 323 30.05 -23.75 -1.79
CA GLY A 323 31.38 -23.96 -1.21
C GLY A 323 31.81 -22.90 -0.19
N LEU A 324 30.89 -22.02 0.24
CA LEU A 324 31.14 -21.02 1.28
C LEU A 324 30.69 -21.55 2.65
N ASP A 325 31.58 -21.48 3.65
CA ASP A 325 31.23 -21.80 5.04
C ASP A 325 30.73 -20.54 5.76
N PRO A 326 29.48 -20.52 6.22
CA PRO A 326 28.91 -19.37 6.96
C PRO A 326 29.73 -18.98 8.19
N HIS A 327 30.46 -19.91 8.78
CA HIS A 327 31.33 -19.71 9.96
C HIS A 327 32.79 -19.40 9.63
N SER A 328 33.17 -19.38 8.33
CA SER A 328 34.53 -19.04 7.95
C SER A 328 34.95 -17.68 8.51
N PRO A 329 36.14 -17.55 9.11
CA PRO A 329 36.65 -16.25 9.55
C PRO A 329 36.91 -15.30 8.37
N ASN A 330 37.10 -15.84 7.16
CA ASN A 330 37.36 -15.09 5.93
C ASN A 330 36.11 -14.96 5.04
N LEU A 331 34.93 -15.27 5.55
CA LEU A 331 33.69 -15.35 4.76
C LEU A 331 33.47 -14.15 3.85
N LEU A 332 33.71 -12.91 4.33
CA LEU A 332 33.44 -11.69 3.56
C LEU A 332 34.37 -11.55 2.34
N ASP A 333 35.61 -11.91 2.50
CA ASP A 333 36.57 -11.97 1.38
C ASP A 333 36.21 -13.07 0.41
N GLU A 334 35.87 -14.28 0.92
CA GLU A 334 35.44 -15.43 0.14
C GLU A 334 34.15 -15.11 -0.65
N LEU A 335 33.17 -14.46 -0.02
CA LEU A 335 31.94 -14.00 -0.67
C LEU A 335 32.24 -12.95 -1.74
N THR A 336 33.11 -11.98 -1.44
CA THR A 336 33.51 -10.94 -2.42
C THR A 336 34.18 -11.60 -3.63
N GLN A 337 35.03 -12.59 -3.41
CA GLN A 337 35.69 -13.34 -4.47
C GLN A 337 34.67 -14.16 -5.29
N TRP A 338 33.73 -14.83 -4.61
CA TRP A 338 32.65 -15.57 -5.27
C TRP A 338 31.80 -14.68 -6.18
N ILE A 339 31.45 -13.45 -5.72
CA ILE A 339 30.72 -12.43 -6.50
C ILE A 339 31.48 -12.08 -7.79
N LEU A 340 32.82 -11.95 -7.69
CA LEU A 340 33.66 -11.66 -8.84
C LEU A 340 33.72 -12.83 -9.83
N GLU A 341 33.99 -14.05 -9.33
CA GLU A 341 34.16 -15.26 -10.15
C GLU A 341 32.86 -15.64 -10.87
N ASN A 342 31.72 -15.44 -10.22
CA ASN A 342 30.41 -15.72 -10.78
C ASN A 342 29.75 -14.53 -11.49
N ARG A 343 30.51 -13.42 -11.70
CA ARG A 343 30.05 -12.21 -12.38
C ARG A 343 28.71 -11.68 -11.87
N GLN A 344 28.54 -11.66 -10.56
CA GLN A 344 27.33 -11.13 -9.91
C GLN A 344 27.37 -9.61 -9.76
N TYR A 345 27.93 -8.92 -10.73
CA TYR A 345 28.08 -7.47 -10.81
C TYR A 345 27.96 -7.03 -12.27
N SER A 346 27.83 -5.72 -12.51
CA SER A 346 27.88 -5.16 -13.84
C SER A 346 29.23 -4.52 -14.12
N GLU A 347 29.76 -4.75 -15.34
CA GLU A 347 31.00 -4.13 -15.82
C GLU A 347 30.88 -2.59 -15.93
N ASP A 348 29.66 -2.05 -16.00
CA ASP A 348 29.42 -0.60 -15.99
C ASP A 348 29.54 0.01 -14.58
N ASP A 349 29.54 -0.80 -13.52
CA ASP A 349 29.60 -0.30 -12.14
C ASP A 349 31.06 -0.07 -11.70
N VAL A 350 31.31 1.10 -11.12
CA VAL A 350 32.60 1.39 -10.50
C VAL A 350 32.61 0.87 -9.07
N PHE A 351 33.50 -0.05 -8.77
CA PHE A 351 33.67 -0.61 -7.41
C PHE A 351 35.13 -0.91 -7.11
N LYS A 352 35.39 -1.22 -5.85
CA LYS A 352 36.68 -1.71 -5.32
C LYS A 352 36.44 -2.97 -4.51
N THR A 353 37.46 -3.83 -4.48
CA THR A 353 37.46 -5.05 -3.67
C THR A 353 38.58 -5.05 -2.62
N SER A 354 39.40 -3.99 -2.62
CA SER A 354 40.50 -3.81 -1.66
C SER A 354 40.82 -2.34 -1.47
N GLY A 355 41.47 -2.00 -0.38
CA GLY A 355 41.89 -0.64 -0.05
C GLY A 355 40.76 0.30 0.40
N VAL A 356 39.57 -0.24 0.61
CA VAL A 356 38.40 0.42 1.23
C VAL A 356 37.74 -0.57 2.16
N SER A 357 37.09 -0.08 3.22
CA SER A 357 36.32 -0.92 4.15
C SER A 357 35.02 -1.43 3.53
N TYR A 358 34.46 -2.50 4.08
CA TYR A 358 33.20 -3.11 3.58
C TYR A 358 32.00 -2.18 3.68
N ASP A 359 31.99 -1.21 4.60
CA ASP A 359 30.95 -0.20 4.76
C ASP A 359 31.06 0.97 3.75
N SER A 360 32.12 0.98 2.94
CA SER A 360 32.27 1.99 1.90
C SER A 360 31.31 1.74 0.73
N PRO A 361 30.56 2.76 0.27
CA PRO A 361 29.72 2.65 -0.93
C PRO A 361 30.50 2.28 -2.21
N GLN A 362 31.82 2.37 -2.17
CA GLN A 362 32.69 1.95 -3.29
C GLN A 362 33.03 0.46 -3.21
N HIS A 363 32.82 -0.23 -2.08
CA HIS A 363 33.15 -1.64 -1.97
C HIS A 363 32.11 -2.50 -2.71
N LEU A 364 32.56 -3.53 -3.45
CA LEU A 364 31.69 -4.43 -4.21
C LEU A 364 30.66 -5.10 -3.29
N LEU A 365 31.09 -5.59 -2.12
CA LEU A 365 30.19 -6.23 -1.16
C LEU A 365 29.10 -5.27 -0.68
N TYR A 366 29.42 -4.00 -0.39
CA TYR A 366 28.40 -2.99 -0.04
C TYR A 366 27.36 -2.85 -1.12
N GLN A 367 27.80 -2.73 -2.40
CA GLN A 367 26.89 -2.56 -3.53
C GLN A 367 26.00 -3.79 -3.72
N TRP A 368 26.56 -4.98 -3.53
CA TRP A 368 25.83 -6.23 -3.62
C TRP A 368 24.81 -6.36 -2.49
N VAL A 369 25.20 -6.17 -1.22
CA VAL A 369 24.29 -6.23 -0.06
C VAL A 369 23.14 -5.25 -0.16
N THR A 370 23.44 -3.98 -0.53
CA THR A 370 22.41 -2.93 -0.63
C THR A 370 21.43 -3.18 -1.77
N TYR A 371 21.78 -3.99 -2.77
CA TYR A 371 20.85 -4.41 -3.81
C TYR A 371 19.80 -5.41 -3.30
N HIS A 372 20.07 -6.14 -2.23
CA HIS A 372 19.13 -7.05 -1.57
C HIS A 372 18.10 -6.35 -0.69
N ILE A 373 18.22 -5.05 -0.49
CA ILE A 373 17.40 -4.31 0.47
C ILE A 373 16.57 -3.23 -0.23
N LEU A 374 15.25 -3.29 -0.06
CA LEU A 374 14.36 -2.18 -0.40
C LEU A 374 14.18 -1.28 0.84
N PRO A 375 14.22 0.05 0.69
CA PRO A 375 13.99 1.00 1.79
C PRO A 375 12.49 1.16 2.08
N MET A 376 11.75 0.05 2.11
CA MET A 376 10.33 0.00 2.40
C MET A 376 9.95 -1.38 2.93
N ARG A 377 9.01 -1.43 3.88
CA ARG A 377 8.46 -2.68 4.39
C ARG A 377 7.29 -3.12 3.53
N ILE A 378 7.41 -4.27 2.89
CA ILE A 378 6.36 -4.80 2.01
C ILE A 378 6.02 -6.22 2.47
N PRO A 379 4.86 -6.44 3.09
CA PRO A 379 4.39 -7.77 3.46
C PRO A 379 4.19 -8.68 2.23
N ALA A 380 4.18 -9.99 2.44
CA ALA A 380 4.11 -10.99 1.37
C ALA A 380 2.91 -10.80 0.44
N ASN A 381 1.76 -10.43 1.00
CA ASN A 381 0.53 -10.18 0.26
C ASN A 381 0.50 -8.81 -0.45
N ARG A 382 1.56 -7.99 -0.29
CA ARG A 382 1.71 -6.66 -0.88
C ARG A 382 2.93 -6.52 -1.78
N LEU A 383 3.74 -7.56 -1.91
CA LEU A 383 4.93 -7.56 -2.81
C LEU A 383 4.56 -7.18 -4.23
N LEU A 384 3.42 -7.67 -4.69
CA LEU A 384 2.81 -7.32 -5.97
C LEU A 384 1.33 -7.00 -5.72
N ILE A 385 0.82 -5.95 -6.34
CA ILE A 385 -0.58 -5.58 -6.24
C ILE A 385 -1.31 -6.07 -7.49
N HIS A 386 -2.15 -7.06 -7.29
CA HIS A 386 -3.07 -7.53 -8.31
C HIS A 386 -4.27 -6.57 -8.37
N ALA A 387 -4.30 -5.68 -9.35
CA ALA A 387 -5.36 -4.69 -9.49
C ALA A 387 -6.77 -5.29 -9.56
N ASN A 388 -6.86 -6.55 -9.96
CA ASN A 388 -8.10 -7.29 -10.08
C ASN A 388 -8.40 -8.22 -8.89
N GLU A 389 -7.74 -8.06 -7.75
CA GLU A 389 -8.05 -8.87 -6.58
C GLU A 389 -9.54 -8.85 -6.22
N TYR A 390 -10.22 -7.77 -6.53
CA TYR A 390 -11.63 -7.55 -6.26
C TYR A 390 -12.59 -7.92 -7.39
N GLY A 391 -12.09 -8.02 -8.60
CA GLY A 391 -12.79 -8.59 -9.76
C GLY A 391 -12.48 -10.07 -9.97
N TYR A 392 -11.73 -10.63 -9.06
CA TYR A 392 -11.24 -12.00 -9.10
C TYR A 392 -12.37 -12.98 -8.83
N SER A 393 -12.82 -13.65 -9.84
CA SER A 393 -13.78 -14.73 -9.69
C SER A 393 -13.05 -16.06 -9.65
N ALA A 394 -13.07 -16.73 -8.52
CA ALA A 394 -12.59 -18.11 -8.38
C ALA A 394 -13.25 -19.08 -9.38
N SER A 395 -14.41 -18.69 -9.94
CA SER A 395 -15.11 -19.44 -10.98
C SER A 395 -14.52 -19.28 -12.39
N ASN A 396 -13.54 -18.39 -12.58
CA ASN A 396 -12.90 -18.18 -13.88
C ASN A 396 -11.37 -18.12 -13.79
N PRO A 397 -10.73 -19.24 -13.41
CA PRO A 397 -9.27 -19.28 -13.15
C PRO A 397 -8.41 -19.06 -14.40
N GLY A 398 -8.99 -19.08 -15.61
CA GLY A 398 -8.25 -18.84 -16.85
C GLY A 398 -7.80 -17.38 -17.06
N LYS A 399 -8.27 -16.45 -16.24
CA LYS A 399 -7.92 -15.02 -16.35
C LYS A 399 -6.69 -14.59 -15.53
N PHE A 400 -6.11 -15.51 -14.78
CA PHE A 400 -4.91 -15.27 -13.95
C PHE A 400 -3.58 -15.33 -14.70
N THR A 401 -3.60 -15.38 -16.00
CA THR A 401 -2.39 -15.51 -16.81
C THR A 401 -1.71 -14.16 -17.11
N ILE A 402 -2.29 -13.06 -16.65
CA ILE A 402 -1.71 -11.74 -16.86
C ILE A 402 -0.60 -11.54 -15.82
N PRO A 403 0.66 -11.33 -16.25
CA PRO A 403 1.73 -11.08 -15.32
C PRO A 403 1.53 -9.74 -14.64
N VAL A 404 1.72 -9.73 -13.35
CA VAL A 404 1.86 -8.51 -12.56
C VAL A 404 3.35 -8.21 -12.41
N VAL A 405 3.71 -6.98 -12.65
CA VAL A 405 5.10 -6.51 -12.60
C VAL A 405 5.16 -5.22 -11.80
N GLU A 406 6.10 -5.16 -10.86
CA GLU A 406 6.45 -3.93 -10.14
C GLU A 406 7.95 -3.69 -10.25
N TYR A 407 8.34 -2.41 -10.27
CA TYR A 407 9.73 -2.00 -10.27
C TYR A 407 9.99 -1.17 -9.02
N TYR A 408 10.83 -1.70 -8.14
CA TYR A 408 11.24 -0.98 -6.94
C TYR A 408 12.68 -0.49 -7.05
N THR A 409 13.00 0.53 -6.25
CA THR A 409 14.35 1.07 -6.15
C THR A 409 15.01 0.54 -4.89
N THR A 410 16.16 -0.13 -5.03
CA THR A 410 16.92 -0.67 -3.91
C THR A 410 17.71 0.41 -3.16
N MET A 411 18.26 0.04 -2.01
CA MET A 411 19.20 0.87 -1.26
C MET A 411 20.52 1.09 -2.00
N GLY A 412 21.45 1.78 -1.36
CA GLY A 412 22.80 2.00 -1.88
C GLY A 412 22.81 2.85 -3.14
N LYS A 413 23.31 2.29 -4.22
CA LYS A 413 23.35 2.96 -5.53
C LYS A 413 22.01 3.18 -6.21
N ARG A 414 20.91 2.79 -5.58
CA ARG A 414 19.57 2.90 -6.14
C ARG A 414 19.46 2.21 -7.50
N ARG A 415 19.40 0.89 -7.50
CA ARG A 415 19.19 0.09 -8.70
C ARG A 415 17.75 -0.40 -8.77
N LEU A 416 17.26 -0.69 -9.98
CA LEU A 416 15.94 -1.27 -10.18
C LEU A 416 15.93 -2.74 -9.80
N LEU A 417 14.91 -3.13 -9.04
CA LEU A 417 14.55 -4.51 -8.78
C LEU A 417 13.17 -4.77 -9.39
N LYS A 418 13.08 -5.72 -10.31
CA LYS A 418 11.82 -6.14 -10.92
C LYS A 418 11.23 -7.28 -10.10
N LEU A 419 9.99 -7.11 -9.67
CA LEU A 419 9.17 -8.19 -9.14
C LEU A 419 8.19 -8.64 -10.21
N TYR A 420 7.97 -9.95 -10.30
CA TYR A 420 7.15 -10.58 -11.33
C TYR A 420 6.35 -11.74 -10.73
N GLU A 421 5.06 -11.80 -11.04
CA GLU A 421 4.20 -12.93 -10.76
C GLU A 421 3.20 -13.14 -11.90
N SER A 422 2.92 -14.39 -12.19
CA SER A 422 1.84 -14.78 -13.11
C SER A 422 1.18 -16.07 -12.63
N GLY A 423 0.00 -16.37 -13.14
CA GLY A 423 -0.66 -17.66 -12.87
C GLY A 423 0.19 -18.87 -13.31
N ALA A 424 1.10 -18.68 -14.28
CA ALA A 424 2.01 -19.72 -14.73
C ALA A 424 3.28 -19.83 -13.86
N SER A 425 3.71 -18.74 -13.20
CA SER A 425 4.93 -18.73 -12.37
C SER A 425 4.73 -19.42 -11.02
N ASN A 426 3.50 -19.49 -10.55
CA ASN A 426 3.13 -20.04 -9.24
C ASN A 426 3.94 -19.42 -8.08
N GLY A 427 4.16 -18.12 -8.13
CA GLY A 427 4.86 -17.38 -7.10
C GLY A 427 5.57 -16.14 -7.61
N VAL A 428 6.17 -15.40 -6.69
CA VAL A 428 6.90 -14.16 -6.96
C VAL A 428 8.34 -14.46 -7.33
N TYR A 429 8.81 -13.82 -8.38
CA TYR A 429 10.17 -13.87 -8.85
C TYR A 429 10.80 -12.48 -8.91
N LEU A 430 12.06 -12.39 -8.52
CA LEU A 430 12.90 -11.22 -8.65
C LEU A 430 13.70 -11.30 -9.95
N ASN A 431 13.74 -10.23 -10.72
CA ASN A 431 14.48 -10.14 -11.98
C ASN A 431 14.17 -11.28 -12.97
N ARG A 432 12.90 -11.65 -13.06
CA ARG A 432 12.45 -12.60 -14.07
C ARG A 432 12.07 -11.89 -15.35
N PHE A 433 12.56 -12.40 -16.47
CA PHE A 433 12.35 -11.83 -17.81
C PHE A 433 11.87 -12.94 -18.76
N PRO A 434 10.56 -13.23 -18.77
CA PRO A 434 10.02 -14.28 -19.59
C PRO A 434 10.30 -14.03 -21.09
N ILE A 435 10.75 -15.07 -21.77
CA ILE A 435 11.07 -15.05 -23.21
C ILE A 435 10.22 -16.11 -23.89
N LEU A 436 9.59 -15.76 -25.01
CA LEU A 436 8.86 -16.70 -25.85
C LEU A 436 9.81 -17.58 -26.68
N ASP A 437 9.33 -18.73 -27.14
CA ASP A 437 10.11 -19.69 -27.93
C ASP A 437 10.73 -19.08 -29.20
N ASP A 438 10.15 -18.00 -29.74
CA ASP A 438 10.67 -17.27 -30.87
C ASP A 438 11.70 -16.17 -30.48
N GLY A 439 12.13 -16.13 -29.24
CA GLY A 439 13.08 -15.16 -28.69
C GLY A 439 12.50 -13.77 -28.42
N ARG A 440 11.19 -13.56 -28.64
CA ARG A 440 10.51 -12.34 -28.23
C ARG A 440 10.22 -12.37 -26.72
N ARG A 441 10.15 -11.20 -26.13
CA ARG A 441 9.63 -11.11 -24.77
C ARG A 441 8.15 -11.37 -24.75
N GLY A 442 7.75 -12.22 -23.84
CA GLY A 442 6.35 -12.48 -23.60
C GLY A 442 5.65 -11.27 -23.00
N THR A 443 4.43 -11.04 -23.40
CA THR A 443 3.58 -9.92 -23.00
C THR A 443 2.27 -10.46 -22.47
N GLY A 444 2.23 -10.75 -21.23
CA GLY A 444 0.97 -11.04 -20.58
C GLY A 444 0.32 -12.38 -20.98
N LEU A 445 -0.68 -12.34 -21.82
CA LEU A 445 -1.49 -13.51 -22.20
C LEU A 445 -0.72 -14.62 -22.91
N GLU A 446 0.42 -14.31 -23.50
CA GLU A 446 1.26 -15.24 -24.26
C GLU A 446 2.21 -16.05 -23.38
N ILE A 447 2.49 -15.57 -22.16
CA ILE A 447 3.40 -16.22 -21.22
C ILE A 447 2.64 -17.28 -20.44
N ARG A 448 2.35 -18.39 -21.09
CA ARG A 448 1.79 -19.56 -20.42
C ARG A 448 2.83 -20.57 -19.94
N CYS A 449 4.06 -20.40 -20.34
CA CYS A 449 5.12 -21.34 -20.01
C CYS A 449 6.28 -20.65 -19.32
N ASP A 450 6.79 -21.34 -18.33
CA ASP A 450 8.03 -21.07 -17.64
C ASP A 450 9.25 -21.47 -18.49
N ALA A 451 9.24 -21.16 -19.79
CA ALA A 451 10.36 -21.46 -20.66
C ALA A 451 11.62 -20.73 -20.19
N ASP A 452 11.44 -19.56 -19.61
CA ASP A 452 12.51 -18.81 -18.96
C ASP A 452 12.54 -19.07 -17.45
N LYS A 453 13.57 -19.75 -16.98
CA LYS A 453 13.83 -20.02 -15.57
C LYS A 453 14.78 -19.00 -14.95
N THR A 454 14.91 -17.82 -15.54
CA THR A 454 15.72 -16.72 -14.99
C THR A 454 15.07 -16.12 -13.75
N GLY A 455 15.86 -15.37 -13.01
CA GLY A 455 15.42 -14.70 -11.78
C GLY A 455 15.43 -15.60 -10.55
N CYS A 456 15.23 -14.97 -9.39
CA CYS A 456 15.23 -15.61 -8.10
C CYS A 456 13.79 -15.83 -7.63
N TYR A 457 13.46 -17.02 -7.20
CA TYR A 457 12.17 -17.32 -6.58
C TYR A 457 12.15 -16.84 -5.13
N VAL A 458 11.10 -16.12 -4.75
CA VAL A 458 10.86 -15.75 -3.35
C VAL A 458 10.20 -16.93 -2.66
N VAL A 459 10.94 -17.56 -1.74
CA VAL A 459 10.46 -18.73 -0.99
C VAL A 459 9.41 -18.27 0.00
N ARG A 460 8.16 -18.65 -0.24
CA ARG A 460 7.02 -18.28 0.62
C ARG A 460 6.75 -19.33 1.70
N ASP A 461 7.10 -20.58 1.40
CA ASP A 461 6.80 -21.75 2.22
C ASP A 461 8.11 -22.44 2.64
N GLY A 462 8.52 -22.32 3.89
CA GLY A 462 9.72 -22.94 4.43
C GLY A 462 9.99 -22.53 5.88
N GLU A 463 10.88 -23.25 6.55
CA GLU A 463 11.23 -22.98 7.95
C GLU A 463 11.73 -21.55 8.22
N LEU A 464 12.33 -20.91 7.20
CA LEU A 464 12.83 -19.53 7.30
C LEU A 464 11.79 -18.46 6.99
N THR A 465 10.60 -18.82 6.48
CA THR A 465 9.47 -17.89 6.39
C THR A 465 8.99 -17.44 7.77
N ASN A 466 9.47 -18.09 8.81
CA ASN A 466 9.20 -17.76 10.21
C ASN A 466 10.06 -16.64 10.80
N VAL A 467 10.72 -15.83 9.97
CA VAL A 467 11.42 -14.63 10.43
C VAL A 467 10.39 -13.54 10.76
N GLN A 468 9.74 -13.69 11.90
CA GLN A 468 8.60 -12.89 12.25
C GLN A 468 8.76 -12.09 13.53
N GLY A 469 7.79 -11.16 13.67
CA GLY A 469 7.81 -10.22 14.76
C GLY A 469 8.82 -9.08 14.55
N ILE A 470 9.43 -8.96 13.35
CA ILE A 470 10.25 -7.80 13.04
C ILE A 470 9.34 -6.63 12.69
N VAL A 471 9.39 -5.59 13.54
CA VAL A 471 8.44 -4.46 13.41
C VAL A 471 8.69 -3.60 12.17
N ASN A 472 9.94 -3.49 11.73
CA ASN A 472 10.34 -2.59 10.65
C ASN A 472 10.87 -3.30 9.40
N ALA A 473 10.77 -4.63 9.32
CA ALA A 473 11.23 -5.32 8.11
C ALA A 473 10.41 -6.56 7.78
N CYS A 474 10.42 -6.93 6.50
CA CYS A 474 10.08 -8.25 6.00
C CYS A 474 11.34 -8.87 5.41
N ILE A 475 11.66 -10.13 5.77
CA ILE A 475 12.82 -10.85 5.25
C ILE A 475 12.33 -12.05 4.45
N TYR A 476 12.75 -12.14 3.20
CA TYR A 476 12.33 -13.19 2.27
C TYR A 476 13.52 -14.02 1.83
N PRO A 477 13.55 -15.30 2.16
CA PRO A 477 14.52 -16.23 1.56
C PRO A 477 14.31 -16.33 0.05
N ILE A 478 15.42 -16.46 -0.68
CA ILE A 478 15.43 -16.63 -2.13
C ILE A 478 16.26 -17.86 -2.53
N ASP A 479 15.92 -18.46 -3.68
CA ASP A 479 16.49 -19.73 -4.14
C ASP A 479 17.79 -19.61 -4.94
N LYS A 480 18.14 -18.39 -5.35
CA LYS A 480 19.31 -18.09 -6.18
C LYS A 480 19.90 -16.74 -5.81
N PRO A 481 21.17 -16.47 -6.18
CA PRO A 481 21.79 -15.19 -5.86
C PRO A 481 21.09 -14.04 -6.57
N LEU A 482 20.78 -13.01 -5.79
CA LEU A 482 20.21 -11.77 -6.30
C LEU A 482 21.33 -10.82 -6.71
N SER A 483 21.39 -10.45 -7.97
CA SER A 483 22.43 -9.58 -8.47
C SER A 483 21.91 -8.56 -9.49
N TYR A 484 22.63 -7.45 -9.61
CA TYR A 484 22.40 -6.44 -10.64
C TYR A 484 23.53 -6.49 -11.67
N ASN A 485 23.62 -7.63 -12.34
CA ASN A 485 24.66 -7.90 -13.34
C ASN A 485 24.28 -7.38 -14.74
N ASP A 486 25.17 -7.57 -15.70
CA ASP A 486 24.95 -7.10 -17.07
C ASP A 486 23.74 -7.76 -17.74
N ASP A 487 23.46 -9.02 -17.42
CA ASP A 487 22.31 -9.74 -17.97
C ASP A 487 20.99 -9.10 -17.50
N VAL A 488 20.85 -8.86 -16.19
CA VAL A 488 19.68 -8.19 -15.61
C VAL A 488 19.52 -6.78 -16.21
N ARG A 489 20.60 -6.01 -16.30
CA ARG A 489 20.55 -4.65 -16.87
C ARG A 489 20.14 -4.65 -18.34
N ASN A 490 20.67 -5.56 -19.13
CA ASN A 490 20.34 -5.72 -20.55
C ASN A 490 18.87 -6.11 -20.74
N HIS A 491 18.35 -6.95 -19.87
CA HIS A 491 16.96 -7.33 -19.91
C HIS A 491 16.02 -6.17 -19.48
N LEU A 492 16.37 -5.43 -18.43
CA LEU A 492 15.61 -4.25 -18.01
C LEU A 492 15.56 -3.17 -19.10
N MET A 493 16.63 -2.99 -19.88
CA MET A 493 16.60 -2.06 -21.02
C MET A 493 15.59 -2.43 -22.11
N LYS A 494 15.19 -3.69 -22.16
CA LYS A 494 14.18 -4.19 -23.10
C LYS A 494 12.79 -4.25 -22.50
N ASP A 495 12.57 -3.77 -21.29
CA ASP A 495 11.27 -3.63 -20.63
C ASP A 495 10.73 -2.21 -20.77
N HIS A 496 9.38 -2.10 -20.79
CA HIS A 496 8.71 -0.87 -20.42
C HIS A 496 8.77 -0.75 -18.91
N ILE A 497 9.69 0.05 -18.40
CA ILE A 497 9.85 0.24 -16.96
C ILE A 497 8.71 1.15 -16.49
N ARG A 498 7.55 0.56 -16.26
CA ARG A 498 6.36 1.26 -15.80
C ARG A 498 6.32 1.24 -14.29
N PHE A 499 6.13 2.38 -13.70
CA PHE A 499 6.02 2.56 -12.27
C PHE A 499 4.79 3.38 -11.92
N ASP A 500 4.06 2.88 -10.96
CA ASP A 500 2.92 3.55 -10.37
C ASP A 500 3.34 4.85 -9.69
N GLY A 501 2.52 5.89 -9.82
CA GLY A 501 2.85 7.21 -9.26
C GLY A 501 2.89 7.25 -7.74
N PHE A 502 2.39 6.22 -7.05
CA PHE A 502 2.40 6.11 -5.59
C PHE A 502 3.40 5.08 -5.06
N ALA A 503 3.71 4.03 -5.84
CA ALA A 503 4.67 2.98 -5.46
C ALA A 503 6.12 3.47 -5.38
N ILE A 504 6.43 4.63 -5.96
CA ILE A 504 7.77 5.25 -5.89
C ILE A 504 8.08 5.87 -4.52
N PHE A 505 7.10 5.95 -3.62
CA PHE A 505 7.26 6.50 -2.28
C PHE A 505 7.39 5.39 -1.25
N PRO A 506 8.59 5.16 -0.68
CA PRO A 506 8.81 4.16 0.36
C PRO A 506 7.85 4.28 1.54
N GLU A 507 7.53 5.50 1.92
CA GLU A 507 6.61 5.81 3.02
C GLU A 507 5.18 5.36 2.71
N ALA A 508 4.73 5.47 1.47
CA ALA A 508 3.42 4.99 1.05
C ALA A 508 3.30 3.46 1.18
N MET A 509 4.37 2.76 0.83
CA MET A 509 4.42 1.29 0.92
C MET A 509 4.54 0.82 2.36
N THR A 510 5.47 1.39 3.14
CA THR A 510 5.71 1.01 4.54
C THR A 510 4.50 1.29 5.44
N ASN A 511 3.82 2.42 5.24
CA ASN A 511 2.65 2.80 6.02
C ASN A 511 1.33 2.27 5.43
N GLU A 512 1.43 1.38 4.45
CA GLU A 512 0.30 0.71 3.80
C GLU A 512 -0.77 1.67 3.25
N LEU A 513 -0.34 2.83 2.81
CA LEU A 513 -1.24 3.85 2.27
C LEU A 513 -1.74 3.47 0.89
N ARG A 514 -0.90 2.78 0.10
CA ARG A 514 -1.29 2.25 -1.20
C ARG A 514 -2.33 1.16 -1.02
N ARG A 515 -3.47 1.29 -1.69
CA ARG A 515 -4.57 0.33 -1.63
C ARG A 515 -5.21 0.18 -0.24
N LYS A 516 -5.12 1.19 0.60
CA LYS A 516 -5.84 1.18 1.87
C LYS A 516 -7.35 1.27 1.60
N GLU A 517 -8.12 0.42 2.27
CA GLU A 517 -9.56 0.35 2.10
C GLU A 517 -10.29 1.42 2.94
N SER A 518 -11.37 1.96 2.39
CA SER A 518 -12.32 2.80 3.12
C SER A 518 -13.51 1.95 3.58
N LYS A 519 -13.98 2.20 4.80
CA LYS A 519 -15.13 1.49 5.37
C LYS A 519 -16.48 1.98 4.82
N GLU A 520 -16.59 3.25 4.45
CA GLU A 520 -17.88 3.88 4.12
C GLU A 520 -18.11 4.09 2.63
N ASP A 521 -17.05 4.41 1.92
CA ASP A 521 -17.10 4.61 0.48
C ASP A 521 -15.96 3.79 -0.12
N LYS A 522 -16.16 3.18 -1.27
CA LYS A 522 -15.12 2.45 -2.00
C LYS A 522 -13.94 3.33 -2.38
N HIS A 523 -13.92 4.58 -1.94
CA HIS A 523 -12.89 5.57 -2.19
C HIS A 523 -12.23 6.00 -0.90
N MET A 524 -10.95 5.80 -0.80
CA MET A 524 -10.16 6.33 0.28
C MET A 524 -9.31 7.50 -0.21
N HIS A 525 -9.35 8.59 0.54
CA HIS A 525 -8.54 9.77 0.27
C HIS A 525 -7.50 9.94 1.37
N ILE A 526 -6.24 9.92 0.99
CA ILE A 526 -5.14 10.19 1.89
C ILE A 526 -4.52 11.52 1.48
N TYR A 527 -4.51 12.45 2.41
CA TYR A 527 -3.93 13.76 2.23
C TYR A 527 -2.47 13.79 2.67
N ILE A 528 -1.61 14.33 1.84
CA ILE A 528 -0.19 14.50 2.16
C ILE A 528 0.08 15.99 2.42
N PRO A 529 0.65 16.35 3.59
CA PRO A 529 0.90 17.74 3.94
C PRO A 529 1.92 18.40 3.00
N PRO A 530 1.84 19.74 2.80
CA PRO A 530 2.85 20.49 2.07
C PRO A 530 4.25 20.32 2.67
N SER A 531 5.29 20.38 1.84
CA SER A 531 6.67 20.17 2.29
C SER A 531 7.18 21.27 3.25
N SER A 532 6.56 22.46 3.26
CA SER A 532 6.85 23.52 4.22
C SER A 532 6.39 23.17 5.64
N VAL A 533 5.34 22.37 5.77
CA VAL A 533 4.85 21.84 7.05
C VAL A 533 5.66 20.62 7.45
N TYR A 534 5.74 19.65 6.55
CA TYR A 534 6.55 18.45 6.70
C TYR A 534 6.69 17.69 5.37
N GLN A 535 7.91 17.32 5.02
CA GLN A 535 8.17 16.50 3.82
C GLN A 535 7.89 15.02 4.14
N TYR A 536 6.62 14.62 4.06
CA TYR A 536 6.20 13.25 4.39
C TYR A 536 6.82 12.22 3.44
N PHE A 537 6.87 12.51 2.14
CA PHE A 537 7.57 11.69 1.15
C PHE A 537 8.95 12.26 0.85
N ASP A 538 10.01 11.51 1.14
CA ASP A 538 11.39 11.94 0.88
C ASP A 538 11.66 12.15 -0.62
N ASN A 539 10.89 11.48 -1.47
CA ASN A 539 11.01 11.55 -2.92
C ASN A 539 10.14 12.65 -3.55
N MET A 540 9.49 13.52 -2.76
CA MET A 540 8.59 14.55 -3.29
C MET A 540 8.79 15.89 -2.57
N MET A 541 8.69 16.98 -3.34
CA MET A 541 8.53 18.34 -2.84
C MET A 541 7.19 18.88 -3.33
N LEU A 542 6.41 19.43 -2.41
CA LEU A 542 5.05 19.92 -2.62
C LEU A 542 4.91 21.34 -2.08
N ASN A 543 4.37 22.26 -2.91
CA ASN A 543 4.13 23.63 -2.48
C ASN A 543 2.90 23.77 -1.57
N ASP A 544 2.76 24.94 -0.94
CA ASP A 544 1.68 25.23 0.03
C ASP A 544 0.32 25.52 -0.62
N ASP A 545 0.32 25.89 -1.89
CA ASP A 545 -0.88 26.29 -2.63
C ASP A 545 -1.63 25.11 -3.27
N CYS A 546 -1.30 23.89 -2.89
CA CYS A 546 -2.00 22.72 -3.39
C CYS A 546 -2.24 21.65 -2.33
N MET A 547 -3.20 20.81 -2.60
CA MET A 547 -3.50 19.63 -1.84
C MET A 547 -3.13 18.39 -2.66
N TYR A 548 -2.28 17.53 -2.13
CA TYR A 548 -1.89 16.27 -2.74
C TYR A 548 -2.67 15.13 -2.10
N VAL A 549 -3.43 14.42 -2.91
CA VAL A 549 -4.37 13.40 -2.43
C VAL A 549 -4.17 12.10 -3.21
N TYR A 550 -3.95 11.03 -2.50
CA TYR A 550 -4.07 9.68 -3.03
C TYR A 550 -5.53 9.24 -3.04
N PHE A 551 -5.92 8.59 -4.11
CA PHE A 551 -7.29 8.16 -4.33
C PHE A 551 -7.30 6.69 -4.77
N ASN A 552 -7.87 5.84 -3.94
CA ASN A 552 -8.10 4.45 -4.28
C ASN A 552 -9.44 4.30 -4.99
N GLY A 553 -9.40 3.98 -6.29
CA GLY A 553 -10.57 3.81 -7.16
C GLY A 553 -11.22 2.43 -7.10
N TRP A 554 -11.13 1.75 -5.99
CA TRP A 554 -11.60 0.39 -5.80
C TRP A 554 -13.05 0.16 -6.27
N GLY A 555 -13.24 -0.88 -7.10
CA GLY A 555 -14.56 -1.27 -7.60
C GLY A 555 -15.13 -0.41 -8.74
N TYR A 556 -14.35 0.51 -9.31
CA TYR A 556 -14.71 1.26 -10.50
C TYR A 556 -13.84 0.83 -11.69
N ASN A 557 -14.49 0.66 -12.85
CA ASN A 557 -13.84 0.39 -14.14
C ASN A 557 -13.11 1.66 -14.65
N TRP A 558 -12.20 2.18 -13.86
CA TRP A 558 -11.39 3.29 -14.30
C TRP A 558 -10.20 2.78 -15.11
N CYS A 559 -9.84 3.51 -16.13
CA CYS A 559 -8.65 3.23 -16.91
C CYS A 559 -7.38 3.66 -16.16
N ASN A 560 -7.24 3.22 -14.91
CA ASN A 560 -6.11 3.53 -14.05
C ASN A 560 -5.27 2.28 -13.84
N TYR A 561 -3.96 2.46 -13.91
CA TYR A 561 -3.01 1.42 -13.57
C TYR A 561 -3.12 1.11 -12.08
N SER A 562 -3.21 -0.17 -11.73
CA SER A 562 -3.44 -0.61 -10.34
C SER A 562 -4.72 -0.08 -9.67
N CYS A 563 -5.70 0.43 -10.45
CA CYS A 563 -6.98 0.94 -9.97
C CYS A 563 -6.90 2.07 -8.93
N ASP A 564 -5.86 2.87 -8.98
CA ASP A 564 -5.68 4.04 -8.12
C ASP A 564 -5.26 5.28 -8.93
N GLU A 565 -5.26 6.44 -8.30
CA GLU A 565 -4.78 7.67 -8.90
C GLU A 565 -4.32 8.66 -7.83
N ILE A 566 -3.48 9.59 -8.23
CA ILE A 566 -3.06 10.68 -7.39
C ILE A 566 -3.48 11.99 -8.02
N LYS A 567 -3.90 12.93 -7.18
CA LYS A 567 -4.28 14.27 -7.59
C LYS A 567 -3.51 15.30 -6.81
N ALA A 568 -3.05 16.32 -7.52
CA ALA A 568 -2.64 17.56 -6.89
C ALA A 568 -3.68 18.63 -7.26
N LEU A 569 -4.40 19.11 -6.27
CA LEU A 569 -5.51 20.05 -6.41
C LEU A 569 -5.05 21.48 -6.13
N GLY A 570 -5.46 22.44 -6.94
CA GLY A 570 -5.11 23.84 -6.74
C GLY A 570 -3.97 24.33 -7.63
N ARG A 571 -3.22 25.32 -7.17
CA ARG A 571 -2.04 25.86 -7.87
C ARG A 571 -0.81 25.02 -7.57
N TYR A 572 -0.83 23.79 -8.05
CA TYR A 572 0.18 22.79 -7.75
C TYR A 572 1.55 23.13 -8.35
N ASP A 573 2.57 22.81 -7.58
CA ASP A 573 3.97 22.77 -7.96
C ASP A 573 4.60 21.56 -7.24
N VAL A 574 4.67 20.44 -7.95
CA VAL A 574 5.06 19.13 -7.42
C VAL A 574 6.31 18.65 -8.12
N THR A 575 7.37 18.44 -7.36
CA THR A 575 8.61 17.83 -7.88
C THR A 575 8.78 16.46 -7.27
N MET A 576 9.02 15.45 -8.10
CA MET A 576 9.21 14.07 -7.69
C MET A 576 10.54 13.51 -8.19
N LYS A 577 11.20 12.76 -7.32
CA LYS A 577 12.37 11.96 -7.62
C LYS A 577 11.93 10.65 -8.26
N LEU A 578 12.48 10.37 -9.45
CA LEU A 578 12.10 9.18 -10.22
C LEU A 578 13.00 7.97 -9.91
N PRO A 579 12.51 6.75 -10.21
CA PRO A 579 13.36 5.56 -10.23
C PRO A 579 14.55 5.72 -11.17
N PRO A 580 15.65 4.99 -11.00
CA PRO A 580 16.80 5.03 -11.89
C PRO A 580 16.49 4.34 -13.22
N VAL A 581 17.26 4.66 -14.26
CA VAL A 581 17.31 3.87 -15.49
C VAL A 581 18.30 2.70 -15.33
N PRO A 582 18.14 1.58 -16.05
CA PRO A 582 19.00 0.41 -15.85
C PRO A 582 20.43 0.58 -16.35
N ARG A 583 20.63 1.26 -17.46
CA ARG A 583 21.93 1.53 -18.09
C ARG A 583 21.96 2.93 -18.70
N LYS A 584 23.15 3.43 -18.97
CA LYS A 584 23.34 4.67 -19.71
C LYS A 584 22.83 4.50 -21.15
N GLY A 585 21.88 5.34 -21.55
CA GLY A 585 21.25 5.23 -22.85
C GLY A 585 20.24 6.34 -23.12
N ILE A 586 19.66 6.34 -24.31
CA ILE A 586 18.58 7.24 -24.66
C ILE A 586 17.25 6.62 -24.23
N TYR A 587 16.49 7.37 -23.44
CA TYR A 587 15.17 6.95 -22.95
C TYR A 587 14.12 8.01 -23.26
N GLU A 588 12.90 7.54 -23.48
CA GLU A 588 11.70 8.33 -23.33
C GLU A 588 11.17 8.21 -21.91
N LEU A 589 10.87 9.33 -21.29
CA LEU A 589 9.97 9.36 -20.13
C LEU A 589 8.57 9.64 -20.65
N ARG A 590 7.64 8.78 -20.33
CA ARG A 590 6.23 8.90 -20.71
C ARG A 590 5.37 9.05 -19.46
N TYR A 591 4.34 9.85 -19.59
CA TYR A 591 3.38 10.14 -18.52
C TYR A 591 1.96 9.84 -19.03
N LYS A 592 1.23 9.03 -18.29
CA LYS A 592 -0.16 8.70 -18.62
C LYS A 592 -1.08 9.85 -18.24
N ILE A 593 -1.95 10.21 -19.15
CA ILE A 593 -2.99 11.23 -19.00
C ILE A 593 -4.36 10.58 -19.09
N LEU A 594 -5.22 10.89 -18.13
CA LEU A 594 -6.66 10.67 -18.20
C LEU A 594 -7.34 12.04 -18.32
N ALA A 595 -7.67 12.43 -19.55
CA ALA A 595 -8.24 13.74 -19.83
C ALA A 595 -9.62 13.89 -19.22
N ASN A 596 -9.85 15.03 -18.57
CA ASN A 596 -11.13 15.38 -17.95
C ASN A 596 -11.27 16.90 -17.88
N SER A 597 -12.50 17.40 -17.90
CA SER A 597 -12.82 18.85 -17.84
C SER A 597 -12.35 19.54 -16.55
N VAL A 598 -12.14 18.77 -15.47
CA VAL A 598 -11.62 19.32 -14.20
C VAL A 598 -10.08 19.41 -14.17
N ARG A 599 -9.37 18.80 -15.15
CA ARG A 599 -7.91 18.90 -15.25
C ARG A 599 -7.49 20.32 -15.62
N GLY A 600 -6.24 20.65 -15.37
CA GLY A 600 -5.67 21.95 -15.71
C GLY A 600 -4.64 21.89 -16.81
N THR A 601 -3.98 23.03 -17.07
CA THR A 601 -2.83 23.13 -17.95
C THR A 601 -1.56 23.01 -17.10
N CYS A 602 -0.67 22.12 -17.47
CA CYS A 602 0.53 21.77 -16.72
C CYS A 602 1.80 22.06 -17.52
N GLN A 603 2.72 22.81 -16.93
CA GLN A 603 4.11 22.87 -17.43
C GLN A 603 4.92 21.76 -16.78
N MET A 604 5.60 20.97 -17.58
CA MET A 604 6.46 19.90 -17.11
C MET A 604 7.92 20.28 -17.25
N TYR A 605 8.73 19.85 -16.28
CA TYR A 605 10.17 20.05 -16.24
C TYR A 605 10.83 18.71 -15.92
N PHE A 606 12.01 18.47 -16.46
CA PHE A 606 12.74 17.23 -16.21
C PHE A 606 14.26 17.47 -16.21
N GLY A 607 14.97 16.88 -15.26
CA GLY A 607 16.43 17.02 -15.19
C GLY A 607 17.00 16.32 -13.96
N SER A 608 18.28 16.55 -13.68
CA SER A 608 19.00 15.94 -12.54
C SER A 608 19.23 16.90 -11.37
N ASP A 609 18.97 18.20 -11.52
CA ASP A 609 19.03 19.17 -10.44
C ASP A 609 17.62 19.65 -10.08
N PRO A 610 17.08 19.25 -8.92
CA PRO A 610 15.69 19.58 -8.54
C PRO A 610 15.44 21.08 -8.39
N ASN A 611 16.49 21.88 -8.17
CA ASN A 611 16.40 23.33 -8.03
C ASN A 611 16.44 24.07 -9.38
N ASN A 612 16.91 23.40 -10.44
CA ASN A 612 17.06 24.00 -11.75
C ASN A 612 16.69 23.01 -12.87
N LEU A 613 15.42 22.64 -12.91
CA LEU A 613 14.91 21.72 -13.92
C LEU A 613 14.56 22.47 -15.22
N PRO A 614 15.11 22.08 -16.37
CA PRO A 614 14.70 22.63 -17.66
C PRO A 614 13.28 22.21 -18.04
N VAL A 615 12.60 23.08 -18.77
CA VAL A 615 11.28 22.77 -19.36
C VAL A 615 11.40 21.65 -20.40
N THR A 616 10.39 20.79 -20.48
CA THR A 616 10.35 19.68 -21.45
C THR A 616 9.65 20.05 -22.76
N GLY A 617 9.07 21.22 -22.84
CA GLY A 617 8.32 21.71 -24.01
C GLY A 617 7.26 22.73 -23.60
N ILE A 618 6.27 22.91 -24.46
CA ILE A 618 5.13 23.78 -24.17
C ILE A 618 4.24 23.15 -23.10
N PRO A 619 3.48 23.97 -22.35
CA PRO A 619 2.51 23.47 -21.39
C PRO A 619 1.50 22.51 -22.02
N VAL A 620 1.11 21.50 -21.28
CA VAL A 620 0.17 20.46 -21.71
C VAL A 620 -1.20 20.75 -21.11
N ASP A 621 -2.22 20.85 -21.95
CA ASP A 621 -3.60 20.93 -21.52
C ASP A 621 -4.13 19.51 -21.25
N LEU A 622 -4.36 19.19 -19.98
CA LEU A 622 -4.82 17.88 -19.54
C LEU A 622 -6.34 17.70 -19.70
N THR A 623 -7.06 18.71 -20.19
CA THR A 623 -8.48 18.61 -20.52
C THR A 623 -8.72 18.02 -21.91
N ILE A 624 -7.71 18.04 -22.77
CA ILE A 624 -7.83 17.63 -24.18
C ILE A 624 -7.85 16.10 -24.26
N PRO A 625 -8.96 15.52 -24.74
CA PRO A 625 -9.03 14.07 -24.95
C PRO A 625 -8.14 13.62 -26.10
N VAL A 626 -7.76 12.35 -26.11
CA VAL A 626 -6.83 11.81 -27.11
C VAL A 626 -7.40 11.85 -28.53
N ASN A 627 -8.71 11.77 -28.68
CA ASN A 627 -9.39 11.85 -29.96
C ASN A 627 -9.57 13.29 -30.52
N HIS A 628 -9.01 14.30 -29.83
CA HIS A 628 -9.01 15.65 -30.35
C HIS A 628 -8.22 15.71 -31.68
N ILE A 629 -8.69 16.52 -32.61
CA ILE A 629 -8.12 16.60 -33.97
C ILE A 629 -6.61 16.90 -34.00
N SER A 630 -6.10 17.63 -32.99
CA SER A 630 -4.67 17.98 -32.90
C SER A 630 -3.77 16.80 -32.54
N THR A 631 -4.29 15.69 -32.07
CA THR A 631 -3.50 14.53 -31.63
C THR A 631 -3.19 13.57 -32.77
N GLY A 632 -4.05 13.53 -33.78
CA GLY A 632 -3.98 12.57 -34.87
C GLY A 632 -4.48 11.16 -34.52
N TRP A 633 -5.21 11.02 -33.41
CA TRP A 633 -5.75 9.74 -32.94
C TRP A 633 -6.86 9.22 -33.86
N GLU A 634 -6.81 7.94 -34.13
CA GLU A 634 -7.89 7.16 -34.72
C GLU A 634 -8.01 5.83 -33.99
N ARG A 635 -9.21 5.26 -33.96
CA ARG A 635 -9.44 3.96 -33.33
C ARG A 635 -8.65 2.87 -34.05
N ASP A 636 -8.17 1.88 -33.31
CA ASP A 636 -7.51 0.73 -33.93
C ASP A 636 -8.48 -0.06 -34.82
N THR A 637 -7.97 -0.52 -35.94
CA THR A 637 -8.66 -1.35 -36.93
C THR A 637 -8.04 -2.74 -36.97
N GLU A 638 -8.54 -3.61 -37.83
CA GLU A 638 -7.95 -4.93 -38.07
C GLU A 638 -6.64 -4.83 -38.92
N ASP A 639 -6.32 -3.66 -39.49
CA ASP A 639 -5.11 -3.41 -40.25
C ASP A 639 -4.00 -2.87 -39.36
N ASP A 640 -3.09 -3.76 -38.96
CA ASP A 640 -1.95 -3.41 -38.12
C ASP A 640 -1.03 -2.38 -38.76
N SER A 641 -0.90 -2.38 -40.10
CA SER A 641 -0.08 -1.40 -40.82
C SER A 641 -0.67 0.00 -40.72
N TYR A 642 -1.98 0.11 -40.86
CA TYR A 642 -2.68 1.38 -40.65
C TYR A 642 -2.59 1.87 -39.20
N ASN A 643 -2.77 0.96 -38.25
CA ASN A 643 -2.65 1.27 -36.82
C ASN A 643 -1.25 1.81 -36.49
N ALA A 644 -0.19 1.23 -37.08
CA ALA A 644 1.18 1.68 -36.91
C ALA A 644 1.41 3.09 -37.52
N GLU A 645 0.77 3.42 -38.64
CA GLU A 645 0.83 4.77 -39.23
C GLU A 645 0.15 5.82 -38.32
N VAL A 646 -0.99 5.47 -37.75
CA VAL A 646 -1.68 6.31 -36.76
C VAL A 646 -0.79 6.56 -35.53
N ASP A 647 -0.22 5.49 -34.98
CA ASP A 647 0.69 5.59 -33.85
C ASP A 647 1.92 6.47 -34.16
N LYS A 648 2.51 6.33 -35.33
CA LYS A 648 3.63 7.16 -35.79
C LYS A 648 3.23 8.64 -35.89
N ARG A 649 2.06 8.93 -36.47
CA ARG A 649 1.51 10.29 -36.57
C ARG A 649 1.31 10.94 -35.21
N MET A 650 0.73 10.18 -34.27
CA MET A 650 0.54 10.64 -32.90
C MET A 650 1.87 10.91 -32.18
N ARG A 651 2.85 10.01 -32.34
CA ARG A 651 4.20 10.19 -31.75
C ARG A 651 4.91 11.45 -32.27
N ASN A 652 4.68 11.85 -33.50
CA ASN A 652 5.21 13.12 -34.03
C ASN A 652 4.64 14.34 -33.27
N ASN A 653 3.45 14.18 -32.64
CA ASN A 653 2.84 15.17 -31.76
C ASN A 653 3.19 14.96 -30.29
N MET A 654 4.16 14.10 -29.97
CA MET A 654 4.56 13.72 -28.61
C MET A 654 3.41 13.09 -27.79
N ILE A 655 2.44 12.47 -28.44
CA ILE A 655 1.28 11.82 -27.84
C ILE A 655 1.23 10.38 -28.34
N MET A 656 0.78 9.47 -27.46
CA MET A 656 0.57 8.08 -27.79
C MET A 656 -0.81 7.64 -27.26
N LYS A 657 -1.38 6.62 -27.87
CA LYS A 657 -2.53 5.91 -27.29
C LYS A 657 -2.17 5.33 -25.93
N GLY A 658 -3.14 5.08 -25.10
CA GLY A 658 -2.98 4.29 -23.88
C GLY A 658 -2.45 2.88 -24.17
N ILE A 659 -2.10 2.15 -23.14
CA ILE A 659 -1.69 0.74 -23.26
C ILE A 659 -2.88 -0.15 -23.58
N LYS A 660 -2.63 -1.36 -24.06
CA LYS A 660 -3.65 -2.41 -23.99
C LYS A 660 -3.82 -2.75 -22.51
N SER A 661 -4.94 -2.34 -21.96
CA SER A 661 -5.20 -2.58 -20.55
C SER A 661 -5.46 -4.04 -20.31
N VAL A 662 -4.98 -4.50 -19.22
CA VAL A 662 -5.06 -5.89 -18.77
C VAL A 662 -6.13 -6.09 -17.71
N ASN A 663 -6.82 -5.06 -17.29
CA ASN A 663 -7.55 -5.03 -16.02
C ASN A 663 -9.07 -5.18 -16.16
N ASP A 664 -9.61 -5.71 -17.25
CA ASP A 664 -11.06 -5.84 -17.34
C ASP A 664 -11.54 -7.27 -17.48
N GLU A 665 -12.21 -7.76 -16.43
CA GLU A 665 -12.87 -9.07 -16.46
C GLU A 665 -14.17 -9.10 -17.27
N VAL A 666 -14.85 -7.96 -17.39
CA VAL A 666 -16.21 -7.91 -17.93
C VAL A 666 -16.21 -7.66 -19.43
N ALA A 667 -15.23 -6.92 -19.89
CA ALA A 667 -14.94 -6.75 -21.32
C ALA A 667 -13.49 -6.31 -21.45
N PRO A 668 -12.67 -6.87 -22.34
CA PRO A 668 -11.30 -6.43 -22.53
C PRO A 668 -11.32 -4.98 -23.00
N ARG A 669 -11.22 -4.06 -22.05
CA ARG A 669 -11.13 -2.63 -22.32
C ARG A 669 -9.67 -2.30 -22.47
N THR A 670 -9.26 -1.96 -23.65
CA THR A 670 -7.93 -1.43 -23.87
C THR A 670 -7.96 0.07 -23.66
N GLU A 671 -6.99 0.63 -22.94
CA GLU A 671 -6.81 2.09 -22.87
C GLU A 671 -6.61 2.69 -24.26
N ARG A 672 -6.14 1.89 -25.23
CA ARG A 672 -5.96 2.34 -26.63
C ARG A 672 -7.27 2.78 -27.27
N GLU A 673 -8.39 2.21 -26.87
CA GLU A 673 -9.73 2.51 -27.40
C GLU A 673 -10.43 3.64 -26.65
N LYS A 674 -9.87 4.07 -25.50
CA LYS A 674 -10.48 5.12 -24.69
C LYS A 674 -10.09 6.50 -25.17
N GLU A 675 -11.08 7.30 -25.50
CA GLU A 675 -10.94 8.65 -26.06
C GLU A 675 -10.33 9.65 -25.06
N ASN A 676 -10.31 9.34 -23.77
CA ASN A 676 -9.74 10.17 -22.72
C ASN A 676 -8.37 9.68 -22.22
N CYS A 677 -7.90 8.49 -22.64
CA CYS A 677 -6.63 7.92 -22.21
C CYS A 677 -5.53 8.15 -23.23
N SER A 678 -4.43 8.75 -22.81
CA SER A 678 -3.24 8.95 -23.65
C SER A 678 -1.97 8.85 -22.82
N ARG A 679 -0.84 8.66 -23.49
CA ARG A 679 0.49 8.83 -22.91
C ARG A 679 1.17 10.02 -23.57
N ARG A 680 1.73 10.92 -22.77
CA ARG A 680 2.55 12.02 -23.24
C ARG A 680 4.01 11.61 -23.18
N ILE A 681 4.75 11.78 -24.27
CA ILE A 681 6.21 11.72 -24.27
C ILE A 681 6.70 13.03 -23.65
N VAL A 682 7.16 12.97 -22.41
CA VAL A 682 7.60 14.14 -21.64
C VAL A 682 8.94 14.63 -22.14
N THR A 683 9.88 13.71 -22.33
CA THR A 683 11.23 14.00 -22.83
C THR A 683 11.85 12.78 -23.50
N ARG A 684 12.80 13.02 -24.38
CA ARG A 684 13.66 12.01 -24.98
C ARG A 684 15.09 12.49 -24.88
N GLN A 685 15.90 11.84 -24.07
CA GLN A 685 17.29 12.26 -23.88
C GLN A 685 18.17 11.12 -23.34
N MET A 686 19.49 11.40 -23.35
CA MET A 686 20.47 10.53 -22.70
C MET A 686 20.28 10.56 -21.20
N MET A 687 20.12 9.38 -20.58
CA MET A 687 20.05 9.21 -19.13
C MET A 687 21.15 8.27 -18.65
N ASP A 688 21.53 8.43 -17.39
CA ASP A 688 22.64 7.73 -16.75
C ASP A 688 22.14 7.12 -15.44
N PRO A 689 22.35 5.83 -15.16
CA PRO A 689 21.87 5.17 -13.94
C PRO A 689 22.47 5.73 -12.65
N ASP A 690 23.62 6.39 -12.72
CA ASP A 690 24.28 7.00 -11.58
C ASP A 690 23.81 8.44 -11.29
N LYS A 691 22.91 8.97 -12.13
CA LYS A 691 22.25 10.24 -11.90
C LYS A 691 20.85 10.06 -11.36
N THR A 692 20.48 10.90 -10.43
CA THR A 692 19.10 11.02 -9.97
C THR A 692 18.35 11.96 -10.89
N TYR A 693 17.17 11.55 -11.34
CA TYR A 693 16.30 12.37 -12.18
C TYR A 693 15.04 12.77 -11.42
N TYR A 694 14.56 13.97 -11.77
CA TYR A 694 13.36 14.56 -11.19
C TYR A 694 12.42 15.01 -12.30
N ILE A 695 11.13 14.86 -12.06
CA ILE A 695 10.06 15.49 -12.83
C ILE A 695 9.35 16.51 -11.96
N ARG A 696 9.02 17.66 -12.54
CA ARG A 696 8.23 18.70 -11.88
C ARG A 696 7.01 19.01 -12.71
N PHE A 697 5.86 19.01 -12.07
CA PHE A 697 4.58 19.40 -12.62
C PHE A 697 4.16 20.72 -11.99
N LYS A 698 3.97 21.73 -12.81
CA LYS A 698 3.58 23.05 -12.34
C LYS A 698 2.34 23.55 -13.05
N SER A 699 1.33 23.98 -12.28
CA SER A 699 0.16 24.64 -12.82
C SER A 699 0.52 25.93 -13.53
N VAL A 700 0.00 26.13 -14.73
CA VAL A 700 0.24 27.35 -15.53
C VAL A 700 -0.89 28.35 -15.33
N LEU A 701 -2.08 27.86 -15.00
CA LEU A 701 -3.27 28.70 -14.82
C LEU A 701 -3.44 29.04 -13.35
N ASP A 702 -3.76 30.28 -13.08
CA ASP A 702 -4.12 30.76 -11.75
C ASP A 702 -5.55 30.34 -11.39
N SER A 703 -5.72 29.06 -11.11
CA SER A 703 -7.02 28.46 -10.80
C SER A 703 -6.91 27.45 -9.68
N ASP A 704 -7.62 27.72 -8.59
CA ASP A 704 -7.69 26.87 -7.39
C ASP A 704 -8.53 25.60 -7.61
N ARG A 705 -9.23 25.49 -8.74
CA ARG A 705 -10.20 24.42 -9.01
C ARG A 705 -9.72 23.38 -10.02
N LYS A 706 -8.51 23.51 -10.49
CA LYS A 706 -7.92 22.58 -11.46
C LYS A 706 -7.02 21.58 -10.75
N GLU A 707 -6.96 20.39 -11.31
CA GLU A 707 -6.18 19.30 -10.73
C GLU A 707 -5.13 18.77 -11.69
N LEU A 708 -3.99 18.39 -11.17
CA LEU A 708 -3.07 17.45 -11.80
C LEU A 708 -3.60 16.04 -11.56
N TYR A 709 -3.56 15.23 -12.57
CA TYR A 709 -3.78 13.79 -12.47
C TYR A 709 -2.46 13.06 -12.61
N MET A 710 -2.22 12.08 -11.75
CA MET A 710 -1.09 11.16 -11.86
C MET A 710 -1.57 9.73 -11.62
N ASP A 711 -1.09 8.83 -12.46
CA ASP A 711 -1.37 7.41 -12.39
C ASP A 711 -0.03 6.67 -12.51
N TYR A 712 0.50 6.51 -13.71
CA TYR A 712 1.80 5.93 -13.92
C TYR A 712 2.68 6.77 -14.84
N MET A 713 3.97 6.51 -14.73
CA MET A 713 4.98 6.91 -15.71
C MET A 713 5.77 5.70 -16.20
N GLU A 714 6.45 5.83 -17.31
CA GLU A 714 7.31 4.76 -17.81
C GLU A 714 8.59 5.30 -18.46
N PHE A 715 9.69 4.61 -18.18
CA PHE A 715 10.90 4.74 -18.96
C PHE A 715 10.93 3.69 -20.05
N VAL A 716 11.20 4.11 -21.29
CA VAL A 716 11.33 3.23 -22.44
C VAL A 716 12.62 3.54 -23.17
N SER A 717 13.49 2.55 -23.33
CA SER A 717 14.78 2.73 -23.99
C SER A 717 14.63 2.88 -25.50
N LYS A 718 15.65 3.47 -26.12
CA LYS A 718 15.73 3.59 -27.58
C LYS A 718 15.66 2.24 -28.29
N GLU A 719 16.16 1.19 -27.67
CA GLU A 719 16.11 -0.17 -28.22
C GLU A 719 14.66 -0.68 -28.42
N ILE A 720 13.70 -0.10 -27.69
CA ILE A 720 12.29 -0.42 -27.81
C ILE A 720 11.58 0.55 -28.74
N PHE A 721 11.65 1.86 -28.43
CA PHE A 721 10.81 2.86 -29.10
C PHE A 721 11.27 3.21 -30.53
N ASP A 722 12.51 2.90 -30.89
CA ASP A 722 13.11 3.22 -32.19
C ASP A 722 13.76 1.97 -32.84
N ASN A 723 13.16 0.82 -32.61
CA ASN A 723 13.61 -0.42 -33.20
C ASN A 723 13.01 -0.59 -34.61
N PRO A 724 13.82 -0.56 -35.69
CA PRO A 724 13.29 -0.66 -37.03
C PRO A 724 12.84 -2.07 -37.43
N GLU A 725 13.28 -3.09 -36.68
CA GLU A 725 12.99 -4.49 -36.98
C GLU A 725 11.79 -5.04 -36.24
N LYS A 726 11.49 -4.45 -35.08
CA LYS A 726 10.41 -4.91 -34.18
C LYS A 726 9.55 -3.73 -33.77
N PRO A 727 8.25 -3.75 -34.05
CA PRO A 727 7.33 -2.74 -33.55
C PRO A 727 7.34 -2.77 -32.01
N GLU A 728 7.16 -1.60 -31.42
CA GLU A 728 7.06 -1.48 -29.97
C GLU A 728 5.89 -2.30 -29.44
N ASN A 729 6.16 -3.08 -28.40
CA ASN A 729 5.12 -3.78 -27.70
C ASN A 729 4.22 -2.77 -26.96
N ILE A 730 2.93 -2.85 -27.18
CA ILE A 730 1.92 -1.90 -26.72
C ILE A 730 1.16 -2.36 -25.45
N TRP A 731 1.58 -3.48 -24.84
CA TRP A 731 1.01 -3.99 -23.58
C TRP A 731 1.49 -3.26 -22.34
#